data_f50c306e6b7613bc9cd3fe1380459098
#
_entry.id   f50c306e6b7613bc9cd3fe1380459098
#
_cell.length_a   1.000
_cell.length_b   1.000
_cell.length_c   1.000
_cell.angle_alpha   90.00
_cell.angle_beta   90.00
_cell.angle_gamma   90.00
#
_symmetry.space_group_name_H-M   'P 1'
#
loop_
_entity.id
_entity.type
_entity.pdbx_description
1 polymer ?
#
loop_
_entity_poly.entity_id
_entity_poly.type
_entity_poly.pdbx_seq_one_letter_code
_entity_poly.pdbx_strand_id
1 'polypeptide(L)'
;MLLCFALLLVAVTATVAQPAPNGLRLLTPDEVQAYRTNPYYRDLALKGDKMPFCAAVGSAPAEEWVDLPDEVFWNVMPSTKYQRCVDVGNNPFRTPKIGCPVHKEQIYEVEAYYPWIVDGITAPYKLKCPIGGETYPSNDFAAGDLTSGDYPDDGNGYVDENGTRYHFIGLYSHYAYNTVIIPAIKSFGHAYLITGDRRYAHKAAVCLLKEASEYPNGTDRKDWTYIPGYGKGSGMITDVVWSAGALNASALCYDEVKETIADDAELLAFARQRLPEIATGEDVRAYIEDHTLRVGMQALIDLRVQPNEGWGQEAVAKLALLLGDFGDRHPNSHDALEWLYHGGGRLKTLGNQFWKDGSSYESTGYNDARMGLVQAARTVERLRSLAADQVPTDRYPDMTQDEKLQRYLDTYRPAILALSGAYTICVGDGGTTEVSAEPRLGGSAERGSEYLDGYGLGILRSGTGPSQRDVTLFYGGLRGHAHYDPLMLGLHGFGRDLLPNIGYPQSWNFASAWEWSLLTHNTVVVDRDEKPCSTVVGSLTVWAPDEAGGCQVIEASKRPYRISEPRGKSGPDVTDYRRMTALVDLDAEQWYAVDVFRVTGGQDHLQSWHSGSAPGLKGSSEGVRLTPQAQGTLAGPDVEYGAHYTDASGRERWDPYCFLKDVARGPMGATSAVIADYGFTDGLQVRLNFVPIGETELITARGGAPIGPDKGVMEWAFPHRQGAAGLQSQFVTVIEAYAGNRVLGGIHRLPCEAVGEAEYEPIALAVTVPGGRDIILLNGREDASLRGEDFALTGRFGLVRERAGKVTELRLVAGSHLACGDLKVEQPALAGPAQIVAADRTNRAIELEGPVPPVETLAGRRVIVDNHGERLSSYLVQAAERLSPTRVRLQLDSTGLLGEGIATAFEDGLIRNGPEIAMPLAGLVEINGRLDASDAFYHGGHLETGKPGVDLKVLGVMGYPYQAWGDLHNAGDNHVVLSEMIPAARLAELIGEGSEFRIYEYGVGDEVRFDNTAVLRL
;
A
#
# COMPACT_ATOMS: atom_id res chain seq x y z
N MET A 1 52.31 -44.95 13.93
CA MET A 1 52.16 -45.09 12.48
C MET A 1 51.43 -43.85 12.00
N LEU A 2 52.10 -43.08 11.17
CA LEU A 2 51.82 -41.71 10.80
C LEU A 2 50.59 -41.56 9.97
N LEU A 3 49.66 -40.67 10.37
CA LEU A 3 48.61 -40.11 9.56
C LEU A 3 49.14 -38.83 8.88
N CYS A 4 49.20 -38.79 7.58
CA CYS A 4 49.44 -37.57 6.80
C CYS A 4 48.16 -36.75 6.77
N PHE A 5 48.17 -35.59 7.39
CA PHE A 5 47.18 -34.52 7.14
C PHE A 5 47.69 -33.70 5.95
N ALA A 6 46.98 -33.81 4.83
CA ALA A 6 47.16 -32.88 3.72
C ALA A 6 46.32 -31.63 4.01
N LEU A 7 46.96 -30.53 4.35
CA LEU A 7 46.38 -29.21 4.37
C LEU A 7 46.14 -28.74 2.93
N LEU A 8 44.91 -28.73 2.48
CA LEU A 8 44.50 -27.94 1.33
C LEU A 8 44.47 -26.47 1.76
N LEU A 9 45.50 -25.71 1.40
CA LEU A 9 45.49 -24.27 1.38
C LEU A 9 44.56 -23.84 0.25
N VAL A 10 43.31 -23.51 0.57
CA VAL A 10 42.47 -22.70 -0.31
C VAL A 10 43.03 -21.29 -0.20
N ALA A 11 43.77 -20.85 -1.21
CA ALA A 11 44.15 -19.45 -1.36
C ALA A 11 42.85 -18.66 -1.61
N VAL A 12 42.27 -18.11 -0.55
CA VAL A 12 41.32 -17.00 -0.66
C VAL A 12 42.16 -15.82 -1.20
N THR A 13 42.12 -15.60 -2.49
CA THR A 13 42.54 -14.33 -3.06
C THR A 13 41.61 -13.29 -2.50
N ALA A 14 42.06 -12.58 -1.46
CA ALA A 14 41.42 -11.35 -1.03
C ALA A 14 41.43 -10.41 -2.26
N THR A 15 40.30 -10.29 -2.93
CA THR A 15 40.08 -9.22 -3.88
C THR A 15 40.24 -7.93 -3.07
N VAL A 16 41.35 -7.23 -3.32
CA VAL A 16 41.58 -5.90 -2.79
C VAL A 16 40.37 -5.06 -3.27
N ALA A 17 39.53 -4.65 -2.34
CA ALA A 17 38.38 -3.80 -2.64
C ALA A 17 38.91 -2.57 -3.37
N GLN A 18 38.53 -2.37 -4.61
CA GLN A 18 38.91 -1.16 -5.33
C GLN A 18 38.30 0.05 -4.60
N PRO A 19 39.02 1.15 -4.48
CA PRO A 19 38.46 2.36 -3.89
C PRO A 19 37.22 2.77 -4.65
N ALA A 20 36.23 3.34 -3.94
CA ALA A 20 35.07 3.95 -4.58
C ALA A 20 35.54 5.02 -5.58
N PRO A 21 34.84 5.25 -6.69
CA PRO A 21 35.14 6.37 -7.57
C PRO A 21 35.23 7.65 -6.75
N ASN A 22 36.25 8.45 -7.00
CA ASN A 22 36.42 9.73 -6.32
C ASN A 22 35.22 10.65 -6.70
N GLY A 23 34.77 11.46 -5.76
CA GLY A 23 33.74 12.47 -6.05
C GLY A 23 32.29 12.02 -6.07
N LEU A 24 31.94 10.77 -5.69
CA LEU A 24 30.56 10.34 -5.53
C LEU A 24 29.80 11.24 -4.53
N ARG A 25 28.62 11.69 -4.91
CA ARG A 25 27.75 12.52 -4.07
C ARG A 25 26.47 11.81 -3.63
N LEU A 26 25.90 10.97 -4.50
CA LEU A 26 24.61 10.32 -4.25
C LEU A 26 24.71 9.04 -3.40
N LEU A 27 25.80 8.28 -3.55
CA LEU A 27 26.02 7.06 -2.77
C LEU A 27 27.00 7.30 -1.61
N THR A 28 26.72 6.70 -0.47
CA THR A 28 27.62 6.63 0.68
C THR A 28 28.65 5.50 0.48
N PRO A 29 29.80 5.54 1.18
CA PRO A 29 30.75 4.44 1.14
C PRO A 29 30.16 3.08 1.53
N ASP A 30 29.20 3.05 2.47
CA ASP A 30 28.55 1.81 2.92
C ASP A 30 27.61 1.26 1.85
N GLU A 31 26.86 2.11 1.14
CA GLU A 31 26.05 1.71 0.00
C GLU A 31 26.91 1.17 -1.14
N VAL A 32 28.00 1.83 -1.48
CA VAL A 32 28.97 1.34 -2.46
C VAL A 32 29.50 -0.04 -2.06
N GLN A 33 29.83 -0.21 -0.78
CA GLN A 33 30.30 -1.51 -0.29
C GLN A 33 29.21 -2.58 -0.37
N ALA A 34 27.96 -2.23 -0.06
CA ALA A 34 26.82 -3.14 -0.19
C ALA A 34 26.64 -3.60 -1.65
N TYR A 35 26.67 -2.68 -2.62
CA TYR A 35 26.60 -3.03 -4.06
C TYR A 35 27.74 -3.98 -4.48
N ARG A 36 28.92 -3.79 -3.95
CA ARG A 36 30.11 -4.60 -4.30
C ARG A 36 30.08 -6.00 -3.70
N THR A 37 29.58 -6.14 -2.49
CA THR A 37 29.66 -7.40 -1.71
C THR A 37 28.41 -8.25 -1.79
N ASN A 38 27.26 -7.67 -2.09
CA ASN A 38 26.01 -8.39 -2.15
C ASN A 38 25.85 -9.08 -3.52
N PRO A 39 25.75 -10.42 -3.59
CA PRO A 39 25.60 -11.16 -4.84
C PRO A 39 24.36 -10.75 -5.67
N TYR A 40 23.28 -10.39 -5.01
CA TYR A 40 22.05 -9.94 -5.69
C TYR A 40 22.28 -8.70 -6.54
N TYR A 41 22.85 -7.63 -5.95
CA TYR A 41 23.11 -6.39 -6.68
C TYR A 41 24.16 -6.57 -7.78
N ARG A 42 25.14 -7.45 -7.51
CA ARG A 42 26.13 -7.80 -8.51
C ARG A 42 25.52 -8.52 -9.70
N ASP A 43 24.67 -9.51 -9.45
CA ASP A 43 24.02 -10.28 -10.51
C ASP A 43 23.02 -9.40 -11.28
N LEU A 44 22.28 -8.55 -10.59
CA LEU A 44 21.36 -7.60 -11.22
C LEU A 44 22.09 -6.62 -12.16
N ALA A 45 23.22 -6.06 -11.72
CA ALA A 45 24.00 -5.12 -12.54
C ALA A 45 24.66 -5.80 -13.75
N LEU A 46 25.16 -7.02 -13.61
CA LEU A 46 25.92 -7.70 -14.65
C LEU A 46 25.06 -8.55 -15.58
N LYS A 47 24.10 -9.30 -15.04
CA LYS A 47 23.27 -10.25 -15.80
C LYS A 47 21.90 -9.68 -16.19
N GLY A 48 21.51 -8.58 -15.55
CA GLY A 48 20.19 -7.97 -15.73
C GLY A 48 19.05 -8.75 -15.10
N ASP A 49 17.85 -8.21 -15.26
CA ASP A 49 16.61 -8.85 -14.87
C ASP A 49 15.61 -8.75 -16.03
N LYS A 50 14.89 -9.85 -16.29
CA LYS A 50 13.85 -9.93 -17.32
C LYS A 50 12.52 -9.31 -16.85
N MET A 51 12.59 -8.24 -16.07
CA MET A 51 11.37 -7.56 -15.61
C MET A 51 10.51 -7.09 -16.78
N PRO A 52 9.18 -7.19 -16.66
CA PRO A 52 8.27 -6.63 -17.63
C PRO A 52 8.47 -5.12 -17.75
N PHE A 53 8.06 -4.57 -18.86
CA PHE A 53 8.12 -3.16 -19.15
C PHE A 53 7.72 -2.27 -17.95
N CYS A 54 8.71 -1.71 -17.29
CA CYS A 54 8.51 -0.64 -16.32
C CYS A 54 9.76 0.22 -16.28
N ALA A 55 9.65 1.46 -16.67
CA ALA A 55 10.75 2.37 -16.95
C ALA A 55 11.78 2.57 -15.83
N ALA A 56 11.40 2.35 -14.59
CA ALA A 56 12.26 2.63 -13.44
C ALA A 56 12.94 1.38 -12.88
N VAL A 57 12.55 0.18 -13.28
CA VAL A 57 12.84 -1.05 -12.53
C VAL A 57 13.73 -2.04 -13.28
N GLY A 58 13.69 -2.07 -14.62
CA GLY A 58 14.47 -3.01 -15.44
C GLY A 58 15.98 -2.82 -15.31
N SER A 59 16.72 -3.92 -15.47
CA SER A 59 18.18 -3.94 -15.52
C SER A 59 18.66 -4.70 -16.76
N ALA A 60 19.61 -4.13 -17.48
CA ALA A 60 20.17 -4.73 -18.68
C ALA A 60 21.26 -5.77 -18.36
N PRO A 61 21.47 -6.77 -19.22
CA PRO A 61 22.57 -7.73 -19.07
C PRO A 61 23.90 -7.06 -19.50
N ALA A 62 24.49 -6.28 -18.59
CA ALA A 62 25.65 -5.46 -18.89
C ALA A 62 26.85 -6.29 -19.38
N GLU A 63 27.06 -7.53 -18.88
CA GLU A 63 28.12 -8.43 -19.33
C GLU A 63 27.99 -8.81 -20.81
N GLU A 64 26.74 -8.97 -21.30
CA GLU A 64 26.47 -9.32 -22.69
C GLU A 64 26.54 -8.08 -23.60
N TRP A 65 26.12 -6.93 -23.09
CA TRP A 65 25.94 -5.70 -23.88
C TRP A 65 27.20 -4.83 -23.95
N VAL A 66 28.17 -4.99 -23.03
CA VAL A 66 29.37 -4.14 -22.99
C VAL A 66 30.22 -4.20 -24.27
N ASP A 67 30.24 -5.35 -24.96
CA ASP A 67 30.99 -5.57 -26.18
C ASP A 67 30.22 -5.18 -27.47
N LEU A 68 28.94 -4.76 -27.34
CA LEU A 68 28.20 -4.25 -28.52
C LEU A 68 28.79 -2.90 -28.99
N PRO A 69 28.75 -2.60 -30.30
CA PRO A 69 29.15 -1.29 -30.81
C PRO A 69 28.36 -0.14 -30.20
N ASP A 70 28.97 1.03 -30.01
CA ASP A 70 28.30 2.21 -29.47
C ASP A 70 27.12 2.66 -30.32
N GLU A 71 27.21 2.45 -31.62
CA GLU A 71 26.16 2.72 -32.60
C GLU A 71 24.87 1.99 -32.29
N VAL A 72 24.90 0.82 -31.64
CA VAL A 72 23.71 0.07 -31.23
C VAL A 72 22.90 0.91 -30.25
N PHE A 73 23.54 1.42 -29.20
CA PHE A 73 22.86 2.24 -28.19
C PHE A 73 22.46 3.61 -28.71
N TRP A 74 23.29 4.21 -29.60
CA TRP A 74 22.97 5.50 -30.18
C TRP A 74 21.76 5.43 -31.12
N ASN A 75 21.64 4.35 -31.91
CA ASN A 75 20.61 4.22 -32.93
C ASN A 75 19.38 3.46 -32.48
N VAL A 76 19.39 2.82 -31.31
CA VAL A 76 18.24 2.00 -30.83
C VAL A 76 16.97 2.82 -30.67
N MET A 77 17.10 4.12 -30.38
CA MET A 77 15.98 5.03 -30.19
C MET A 77 15.90 6.03 -31.33
N PRO A 78 14.74 6.17 -31.99
CA PRO A 78 14.54 7.16 -33.06
C PRO A 78 14.80 8.59 -32.56
N SER A 79 15.16 9.47 -33.48
CA SER A 79 15.28 10.88 -33.20
C SER A 79 13.92 11.48 -32.81
N THR A 80 13.95 12.45 -31.89
CA THR A 80 12.79 13.24 -31.46
C THR A 80 12.11 14.03 -32.55
N LYS A 81 12.74 14.16 -33.76
CA LYS A 81 12.08 14.73 -34.91
C LYS A 81 10.83 13.96 -35.39
N TYR A 82 10.73 12.68 -35.04
CA TYR A 82 9.57 11.86 -35.30
C TYR A 82 8.55 11.99 -34.17
N GLN A 83 7.28 11.96 -34.53
CA GLN A 83 6.21 12.06 -33.54
C GLN A 83 6.32 10.92 -32.53
N ARG A 84 6.46 11.26 -31.28
CA ARG A 84 6.32 10.30 -30.19
C ARG A 84 4.90 10.30 -29.71
N CYS A 85 4.33 9.13 -29.66
CA CYS A 85 3.05 8.90 -29.08
C CYS A 85 3.24 7.88 -27.95
N VAL A 86 3.47 8.38 -26.78
CA VAL A 86 3.73 7.54 -25.61
C VAL A 86 2.46 6.83 -25.17
N ASP A 87 1.29 7.35 -25.59
CA ASP A 87 0.00 6.95 -25.06
C ASP A 87 -0.90 6.22 -26.01
N VAL A 88 -0.54 6.11 -27.26
CA VAL A 88 -1.43 5.48 -28.21
C VAL A 88 -1.55 4.00 -27.90
N GLY A 89 -2.67 3.64 -27.39
CA GLY A 89 -3.03 2.27 -27.05
C GLY A 89 -2.71 1.81 -25.62
N ASN A 90 -1.96 2.58 -24.83
CA ASN A 90 -1.51 2.11 -23.51
C ASN A 90 -2.21 2.78 -22.34
N ASN A 91 -3.04 3.80 -22.57
CA ASN A 91 -3.79 4.42 -21.49
C ASN A 91 -5.18 3.79 -21.38
N PRO A 92 -5.41 2.91 -20.38
CA PRO A 92 -6.70 2.26 -20.19
C PRO A 92 -7.81 3.23 -19.78
N PHE A 93 -7.45 4.47 -19.39
CA PHE A 93 -8.41 5.44 -18.84
C PHE A 93 -9.02 6.39 -19.88
N ARG A 94 -8.33 6.69 -21.00
CA ARG A 94 -8.69 7.85 -21.82
C ARG A 94 -8.62 7.68 -23.32
N THR A 95 -7.95 6.66 -23.83
CA THR A 95 -7.84 6.42 -25.27
C THR A 95 -8.44 5.08 -25.66
N PRO A 96 -9.11 4.98 -26.80
CA PRO A 96 -9.48 3.68 -27.34
C PRO A 96 -8.23 2.83 -27.46
N LYS A 97 -8.27 1.61 -26.95
CA LYS A 97 -7.20 0.64 -27.17
C LYS A 97 -7.14 0.31 -28.66
N ILE A 98 -6.11 0.77 -29.35
CA ILE A 98 -5.99 0.58 -30.81
C ILE A 98 -5.46 -0.81 -31.14
N GLY A 99 -4.45 -1.24 -30.39
CA GLY A 99 -3.81 -2.53 -30.60
C GLY A 99 -3.03 -2.64 -31.91
N CYS A 100 -3.07 -3.80 -32.57
CA CYS A 100 -2.41 -4.03 -33.86
C CYS A 100 -3.42 -4.01 -35.02
N PRO A 101 -2.98 -3.78 -36.27
CA PRO A 101 -3.89 -3.74 -37.41
C PRO A 101 -4.73 -5.00 -37.63
N VAL A 102 -4.20 -6.17 -37.26
CA VAL A 102 -4.86 -7.47 -37.48
C VAL A 102 -5.75 -7.87 -36.31
N HIS A 103 -5.18 -7.90 -35.08
CA HIS A 103 -5.87 -8.40 -33.89
C HIS A 103 -6.53 -7.30 -33.05
N LYS A 104 -6.38 -6.04 -33.47
CA LYS A 104 -7.00 -4.88 -32.80
C LYS A 104 -6.69 -4.87 -31.30
N GLU A 105 -7.68 -4.57 -30.48
CA GLU A 105 -7.56 -4.50 -29.03
C GLU A 105 -7.35 -5.86 -28.32
N GLN A 106 -7.55 -6.99 -29.01
CA GLN A 106 -7.35 -8.33 -28.41
C GLN A 106 -5.92 -8.55 -27.86
N ILE A 107 -4.93 -7.82 -28.38
CA ILE A 107 -3.57 -7.92 -27.81
C ILE A 107 -3.51 -7.56 -26.32
N TYR A 108 -4.44 -6.73 -25.85
CA TYR A 108 -4.53 -6.34 -24.44
C TYR A 108 -5.16 -7.40 -23.52
N GLU A 109 -5.69 -8.49 -24.08
CA GLU A 109 -6.07 -9.68 -23.33
C GLU A 109 -4.85 -10.50 -22.88
N VAL A 110 -3.73 -10.36 -23.60
CA VAL A 110 -2.45 -11.00 -23.24
C VAL A 110 -1.76 -10.23 -22.12
N GLU A 111 -1.70 -8.91 -22.23
CA GLU A 111 -1.15 -8.01 -21.24
C GLU A 111 -1.90 -6.67 -21.32
N ALA A 112 -2.49 -6.27 -20.19
CA ALA A 112 -3.43 -5.13 -20.16
C ALA A 112 -2.78 -3.77 -20.45
N TYR A 113 -1.48 -3.62 -20.20
CA TYR A 113 -0.77 -2.35 -20.28
C TYR A 113 0.25 -2.30 -21.41
N TYR A 114 1.09 -3.33 -21.55
CA TYR A 114 2.26 -3.32 -22.41
C TYR A 114 2.35 -4.61 -23.24
N PRO A 115 1.36 -4.89 -24.14
CA PRO A 115 1.24 -6.17 -24.80
C PRO A 115 2.29 -6.45 -25.87
N TRP A 116 2.96 -5.41 -26.39
CA TRP A 116 3.88 -5.57 -27.49
C TRP A 116 5.18 -6.27 -27.11
N ILE A 117 5.64 -7.21 -27.93
CA ILE A 117 6.97 -7.81 -27.80
C ILE A 117 7.96 -6.95 -28.57
N VAL A 118 8.99 -6.45 -27.88
CA VAL A 118 9.99 -5.56 -28.45
C VAL A 118 11.39 -6.07 -28.09
N ASP A 119 12.24 -6.22 -29.10
CA ASP A 119 13.67 -6.46 -28.93
C ASP A 119 14.41 -5.30 -29.64
N GLY A 120 14.80 -4.29 -28.87
CA GLY A 120 15.46 -3.12 -29.42
C GLY A 120 16.89 -3.37 -29.88
N ILE A 121 17.54 -4.42 -29.42
CA ILE A 121 18.93 -4.77 -29.76
C ILE A 121 19.00 -5.52 -31.09
N THR A 122 18.20 -6.58 -31.26
CA THR A 122 18.31 -7.46 -32.46
C THR A 122 17.31 -7.09 -33.55
N ALA A 123 16.21 -6.43 -33.19
CA ALA A 123 15.15 -6.01 -34.13
C ALA A 123 14.73 -4.55 -33.89
N PRO A 124 15.65 -3.56 -34.05
CA PRO A 124 15.35 -2.17 -33.80
C PRO A 124 14.20 -1.67 -34.69
N TYR A 125 13.41 -0.73 -34.14
CA TYR A 125 12.23 -0.12 -34.77
C TYR A 125 11.09 -1.10 -35.12
N LYS A 126 11.02 -2.26 -34.47
CA LYS A 126 9.97 -3.26 -34.67
C LYS A 126 9.17 -3.53 -33.40
N LEU A 127 7.86 -3.59 -33.57
CA LEU A 127 6.89 -4.08 -32.60
C LEU A 127 6.33 -5.40 -33.09
N LYS A 128 6.35 -6.45 -32.26
CA LYS A 128 5.79 -7.74 -32.62
C LYS A 128 4.48 -7.98 -31.86
N CYS A 129 3.43 -8.35 -32.61
CA CYS A 129 2.14 -8.70 -32.05
C CYS A 129 2.25 -9.98 -31.20
N PRO A 130 1.74 -9.99 -29.95
CA PRO A 130 1.84 -11.18 -29.08
C PRO A 130 0.90 -12.32 -29.49
N ILE A 131 -0.13 -12.04 -30.30
CA ILE A 131 -1.11 -13.04 -30.75
C ILE A 131 -0.65 -13.70 -32.04
N GLY A 132 -0.54 -12.93 -33.12
CA GLY A 132 -0.24 -13.48 -34.44
C GLY A 132 1.24 -13.51 -34.80
N GLY A 133 2.08 -12.78 -34.07
CA GLY A 133 3.52 -12.71 -34.32
C GLY A 133 3.91 -11.78 -35.47
N GLU A 134 2.97 -11.03 -36.05
CA GLU A 134 3.24 -10.02 -37.08
C GLU A 134 4.11 -8.90 -36.53
N THR A 135 4.95 -8.35 -37.41
CA THR A 135 5.92 -7.31 -37.03
C THR A 135 5.59 -5.99 -37.71
N TYR A 136 5.56 -4.91 -36.93
CA TYR A 136 5.25 -3.56 -37.38
C TYR A 136 6.37 -2.57 -37.03
N PRO A 137 6.55 -1.50 -37.85
CA PRO A 137 6.01 -1.32 -39.19
C PRO A 137 6.54 -2.35 -40.18
N SER A 138 5.88 -2.44 -41.39
CA SER A 138 6.35 -3.37 -42.43
C SER A 138 7.61 -2.87 -43.15
N ASN A 139 7.79 -1.57 -43.24
CA ASN A 139 8.96 -0.94 -43.87
C ASN A 139 10.22 -1.06 -43.03
N ASP A 140 11.40 -0.98 -43.64
CA ASP A 140 12.70 -0.94 -42.92
C ASP A 140 13.08 0.50 -42.53
N PHE A 141 12.48 0.98 -41.43
CA PHE A 141 12.69 2.33 -40.94
C PHE A 141 14.17 2.60 -40.62
N ALA A 142 14.89 1.60 -40.09
CA ALA A 142 16.31 1.70 -39.74
C ALA A 142 17.19 1.97 -41.00
N ALA A 143 16.85 1.40 -42.13
CA ALA A 143 17.52 1.64 -43.42
C ALA A 143 17.05 2.90 -44.12
N GLY A 144 16.11 3.65 -43.54
CA GLY A 144 15.56 4.87 -44.16
C GLY A 144 14.42 4.61 -45.14
N ASP A 145 13.90 3.42 -45.25
CA ASP A 145 12.68 3.10 -45.97
C ASP A 145 11.47 3.53 -45.16
N LEU A 146 10.68 4.45 -45.69
CA LEU A 146 9.55 5.07 -44.99
C LEU A 146 8.18 4.66 -45.58
N THR A 147 8.16 3.83 -46.63
CA THR A 147 6.92 3.67 -47.42
C THR A 147 6.59 2.25 -47.87
N SER A 148 7.49 1.29 -47.73
CA SER A 148 7.25 -0.07 -48.26
C SER A 148 6.41 -0.96 -47.34
N GLY A 149 5.76 -1.96 -47.96
CA GLY A 149 4.97 -2.97 -47.29
C GLY A 149 3.53 -2.54 -46.99
N ASP A 150 2.79 -3.43 -46.29
CA ASP A 150 1.35 -3.23 -46.08
C ASP A 150 1.01 -2.27 -44.92
N TYR A 151 1.93 -2.09 -43.99
CA TYR A 151 1.75 -1.27 -42.77
C TYR A 151 2.97 -0.36 -42.55
N PRO A 152 3.28 0.57 -43.50
CA PRO A 152 4.45 1.43 -43.37
C PRO A 152 4.22 2.54 -42.35
N ASP A 153 5.26 2.91 -41.61
CA ASP A 153 5.27 4.08 -40.72
C ASP A 153 6.51 4.93 -41.03
N ASP A 154 6.28 6.18 -41.40
CA ASP A 154 7.34 7.19 -41.68
C ASP A 154 7.80 7.94 -40.42
N GLY A 155 7.35 7.54 -39.24
CA GLY A 155 7.54 8.19 -37.93
C GLY A 155 6.33 9.03 -37.48
N ASN A 156 5.31 9.19 -38.36
CA ASN A 156 4.06 9.88 -38.04
C ASN A 156 2.86 8.92 -37.91
N GLY A 157 3.10 7.65 -38.01
CA GLY A 157 2.11 6.59 -37.88
C GLY A 157 1.47 6.15 -39.20
N TYR A 158 1.11 4.88 -39.28
CA TYR A 158 0.31 4.26 -40.32
C TYR A 158 -1.17 4.57 -40.12
N VAL A 159 -1.88 4.94 -41.20
CA VAL A 159 -3.34 5.17 -41.19
C VAL A 159 -4.02 4.10 -42.02
N ASP A 160 -4.91 3.31 -41.39
CA ASP A 160 -5.68 2.27 -42.09
C ASP A 160 -6.85 2.85 -42.91
N GLU A 161 -7.55 1.99 -43.64
CA GLU A 161 -8.70 2.37 -44.50
C GLU A 161 -9.88 2.98 -43.73
N ASN A 162 -9.96 2.74 -42.43
CA ASN A 162 -10.99 3.27 -41.54
C ASN A 162 -10.57 4.58 -40.87
N GLY A 163 -9.37 5.09 -41.18
CA GLY A 163 -8.83 6.31 -40.61
C GLY A 163 -8.15 6.09 -39.22
N THR A 164 -8.02 4.87 -38.75
CA THR A 164 -7.31 4.55 -37.50
C THR A 164 -5.80 4.72 -37.69
N ARG A 165 -5.17 5.53 -36.86
CA ARG A 165 -3.73 5.76 -36.91
C ARG A 165 -2.99 4.89 -35.88
N TYR A 166 -2.01 4.13 -36.35
CA TYR A 166 -1.13 3.27 -35.59
C TYR A 166 0.27 3.88 -35.55
N HIS A 167 0.73 4.32 -34.39
CA HIS A 167 2.04 4.97 -34.22
C HIS A 167 3.12 3.95 -33.87
N PHE A 168 3.54 3.11 -34.78
CA PHE A 168 4.51 2.04 -34.52
C PHE A 168 5.87 2.58 -34.08
N ILE A 169 6.41 3.55 -34.79
CA ILE A 169 7.72 4.15 -34.45
C ILE A 169 7.65 4.95 -33.16
N GLY A 170 6.56 5.70 -32.94
CA GLY A 170 6.35 6.43 -31.70
C GLY A 170 6.28 5.51 -30.47
N LEU A 171 5.51 4.43 -30.61
CA LEU A 171 5.37 3.42 -29.55
C LEU A 171 6.66 2.64 -29.34
N TYR A 172 7.35 2.26 -30.44
CA TYR A 172 8.67 1.64 -30.34
C TYR A 172 9.67 2.54 -29.60
N SER A 173 9.68 3.84 -29.84
CA SER A 173 10.56 4.78 -29.13
C SER A 173 10.35 4.70 -27.61
N HIS A 174 9.09 4.64 -27.19
CA HIS A 174 8.76 4.48 -25.79
C HIS A 174 9.29 3.17 -25.19
N TYR A 175 9.08 2.05 -25.90
CA TYR A 175 9.60 0.75 -25.48
C TYR A 175 11.14 0.72 -25.46
N ALA A 176 11.79 1.21 -26.52
CA ALA A 176 13.25 1.21 -26.61
C ALA A 176 13.92 2.03 -25.50
N TYR A 177 13.33 3.16 -25.12
CA TYR A 177 13.81 3.95 -24.00
C TYR A 177 13.70 3.17 -22.68
N ASN A 178 12.54 2.57 -22.41
CA ASN A 178 12.26 1.88 -21.17
C ASN A 178 12.92 0.49 -21.04
N THR A 179 13.15 -0.22 -22.16
CA THR A 179 13.68 -1.59 -22.13
C THR A 179 15.15 -1.69 -22.52
N VAL A 180 15.71 -0.62 -23.11
CA VAL A 180 17.14 -0.62 -23.50
C VAL A 180 17.90 0.53 -22.87
N ILE A 181 17.51 1.79 -23.12
CA ILE A 181 18.33 2.95 -22.71
C ILE A 181 18.42 3.09 -21.21
N ILE A 182 17.30 3.16 -20.49
CA ILE A 182 17.33 3.31 -19.03
C ILE A 182 17.92 2.09 -18.32
N PRO A 183 17.55 0.83 -18.68
CA PRO A 183 18.21 -0.33 -18.11
C PRO A 183 19.72 -0.38 -18.39
N ALA A 184 20.17 0.04 -19.58
CA ALA A 184 21.60 0.12 -19.92
C ALA A 184 22.31 1.19 -19.08
N ILE A 185 21.76 2.39 -18.96
CA ILE A 185 22.28 3.46 -18.09
C ILE A 185 22.50 2.92 -16.68
N LYS A 186 21.45 2.35 -16.08
CA LYS A 186 21.48 1.81 -14.73
C LYS A 186 22.51 0.68 -14.57
N SER A 187 22.45 -0.31 -15.44
CA SER A 187 23.31 -1.50 -15.31
C SER A 187 24.77 -1.21 -15.61
N PHE A 188 25.09 -0.39 -16.61
CA PHE A 188 26.47 -0.03 -16.91
C PHE A 188 27.11 0.83 -15.82
N GLY A 189 26.37 1.81 -15.26
CA GLY A 189 26.84 2.59 -14.12
C GLY A 189 27.19 1.70 -12.93
N HIS A 190 26.25 0.85 -12.53
CA HIS A 190 26.46 -0.09 -11.41
C HIS A 190 27.56 -1.13 -11.72
N ALA A 191 27.65 -1.65 -12.95
CA ALA A 191 28.72 -2.56 -13.34
C ALA A 191 30.10 -1.90 -13.23
N TYR A 192 30.23 -0.63 -13.61
CA TYR A 192 31.43 0.14 -13.37
C TYR A 192 31.72 0.32 -11.86
N LEU A 193 30.74 0.70 -11.08
CA LEU A 193 30.86 0.86 -9.63
C LEU A 193 31.35 -0.44 -8.95
N ILE A 194 30.86 -1.60 -9.40
CA ILE A 194 31.17 -2.91 -8.86
C ILE A 194 32.54 -3.43 -9.31
N THR A 195 32.85 -3.28 -10.60
CA THR A 195 34.01 -3.93 -11.22
C THR A 195 35.23 -2.99 -11.38
N GLY A 196 35.00 -1.68 -11.52
CA GLY A 196 36.01 -0.70 -11.92
C GLY A 196 36.42 -0.77 -13.39
N ASP A 197 35.76 -1.62 -14.21
CA ASP A 197 36.09 -1.75 -15.65
C ASP A 197 35.52 -0.56 -16.43
N ARG A 198 36.41 0.26 -16.98
CA ARG A 198 36.10 1.49 -17.70
C ARG A 198 35.24 1.27 -18.97
N ARG A 199 35.18 0.06 -19.52
CA ARG A 199 34.30 -0.24 -20.66
C ARG A 199 32.84 -0.01 -20.28
N TYR A 200 32.42 -0.37 -19.06
CA TYR A 200 31.09 -0.09 -18.57
C TYR A 200 30.81 1.41 -18.42
N ALA A 201 31.77 2.17 -17.88
CA ALA A 201 31.65 3.62 -17.75
C ALA A 201 31.51 4.30 -19.12
N HIS A 202 32.28 3.85 -20.12
CA HIS A 202 32.19 4.30 -21.50
C HIS A 202 30.77 4.04 -22.07
N LYS A 203 30.26 2.83 -21.97
CA LYS A 203 28.90 2.47 -22.45
C LYS A 203 27.81 3.27 -21.74
N ALA A 204 27.94 3.44 -20.42
CA ALA A 204 27.03 4.29 -19.63
C ALA A 204 27.04 5.73 -20.18
N ALA A 205 28.21 6.28 -20.44
CA ALA A 205 28.34 7.63 -20.96
C ALA A 205 27.77 7.80 -22.39
N VAL A 206 27.91 6.78 -23.25
CA VAL A 206 27.26 6.75 -24.57
C VAL A 206 25.73 6.78 -24.43
N CYS A 207 25.16 5.98 -23.51
CA CYS A 207 23.71 5.96 -23.25
C CYS A 207 23.22 7.29 -22.67
N LEU A 208 23.93 7.87 -21.69
CA LEU A 208 23.62 9.18 -21.11
C LEU A 208 23.70 10.30 -22.17
N LEU A 209 24.69 10.25 -23.05
CA LEU A 209 24.84 11.22 -24.13
C LEU A 209 23.70 11.09 -25.14
N LYS A 210 23.29 9.86 -25.48
CA LYS A 210 22.12 9.61 -26.32
C LYS A 210 20.85 10.16 -25.67
N GLU A 211 20.64 9.89 -24.41
CA GLU A 211 19.51 10.44 -23.66
C GLU A 211 19.53 11.97 -23.71
N ALA A 212 20.68 12.60 -23.39
CA ALA A 212 20.83 14.05 -23.41
C ALA A 212 20.56 14.67 -24.77
N SER A 213 20.91 13.98 -25.87
CA SER A 213 20.63 14.46 -27.23
C SER A 213 19.13 14.51 -27.57
N GLU A 214 18.32 13.73 -26.89
CA GLU A 214 16.87 13.61 -27.15
C GLU A 214 16.00 14.26 -26.05
N TYR A 215 16.49 14.33 -24.81
CA TYR A 215 15.70 14.70 -23.63
C TYR A 215 15.10 16.10 -23.68
N PRO A 216 15.79 17.16 -24.15
CA PRO A 216 15.22 18.50 -24.26
C PRO A 216 14.04 18.60 -25.23
N ASN A 217 13.99 17.69 -26.21
CA ASN A 217 12.90 17.60 -27.19
C ASN A 217 11.95 16.46 -26.88
N GLY A 218 12.19 15.75 -25.78
CA GLY A 218 11.30 14.73 -25.29
C GLY A 218 9.97 15.34 -24.92
N THR A 219 8.97 15.09 -25.76
CA THR A 219 7.72 15.80 -25.71
C THR A 219 6.61 14.93 -25.31
N ASP A 220 5.74 15.61 -25.02
CA ASP A 220 4.64 16.38 -25.45
C ASP A 220 3.46 15.46 -25.69
N ARG A 221 2.70 15.37 -24.69
CA ARG A 221 1.49 14.57 -24.70
C ARG A 221 0.35 15.54 -24.74
N LYS A 222 -0.32 15.61 -25.86
CA LYS A 222 -1.45 16.51 -26.02
C LYS A 222 -2.66 16.07 -25.19
N ASP A 223 -2.75 14.77 -24.88
CA ASP A 223 -4.03 14.19 -24.50
C ASP A 223 -4.05 13.55 -23.10
N TRP A 224 -2.90 13.45 -22.41
CA TRP A 224 -2.87 12.85 -21.11
C TRP A 224 -2.01 13.61 -20.10
N THR A 225 -2.68 14.22 -19.15
CA THR A 225 -2.08 14.79 -17.94
C THR A 225 -3.01 14.50 -16.78
N TYR A 226 -2.46 14.22 -15.60
CA TYR A 226 -3.27 14.12 -14.39
C TYR A 226 -3.83 15.47 -13.97
N ILE A 227 -3.08 16.54 -14.24
CA ILE A 227 -3.48 17.91 -13.92
C ILE A 227 -3.70 18.66 -15.24
N PRO A 228 -4.92 19.08 -15.55
CA PRO A 228 -5.19 19.85 -16.76
C PRO A 228 -4.31 21.11 -16.85
N GLY A 229 -3.74 21.35 -18.03
CA GLY A 229 -2.83 22.47 -18.27
C GLY A 229 -1.37 22.22 -17.91
N TYR A 230 -1.05 21.14 -17.21
CA TYR A 230 0.30 20.71 -16.89
C TYR A 230 0.68 19.44 -17.67
N GLY A 231 1.95 19.01 -17.55
CA GLY A 231 2.44 17.83 -18.25
C GLY A 231 2.70 18.04 -19.73
N LYS A 232 2.85 19.30 -20.18
CA LYS A 232 3.19 19.64 -21.56
C LYS A 232 4.59 20.23 -21.64
N GLY A 233 5.31 19.88 -22.68
CA GLY A 233 6.63 20.43 -22.98
C GLY A 233 7.76 19.40 -22.83
N SER A 234 8.98 19.90 -22.84
CA SER A 234 10.21 19.07 -22.81
C SER A 234 10.51 18.44 -21.46
N GLY A 235 11.41 17.46 -21.44
CA GLY A 235 11.89 16.80 -20.25
C GLY A 235 11.12 15.53 -19.86
N MET A 236 10.34 14.98 -20.80
CA MET A 236 9.54 13.77 -20.59
C MET A 236 9.75 12.81 -21.77
N ILE A 237 10.56 11.80 -21.57
CA ILE A 237 10.81 10.77 -22.60
C ILE A 237 9.91 9.55 -22.43
N THR A 238 9.62 9.17 -21.21
CA THR A 238 8.64 8.14 -20.86
C THR A 238 7.29 8.78 -20.54
N ASP A 239 6.48 8.19 -19.72
CA ASP A 239 5.21 8.82 -19.35
C ASP A 239 5.39 9.86 -18.21
N VAL A 240 4.30 10.52 -17.91
CA VAL A 240 4.27 11.61 -16.93
C VAL A 240 4.59 11.13 -15.51
N VAL A 241 4.34 9.87 -15.19
CA VAL A 241 4.59 9.27 -13.85
C VAL A 241 6.03 8.75 -13.74
N TRP A 242 6.45 7.93 -14.71
CA TRP A 242 7.70 7.18 -14.65
C TRP A 242 8.95 8.00 -14.99
N SER A 243 8.79 9.19 -15.60
CA SER A 243 9.93 10.04 -15.99
C SER A 243 10.81 10.45 -14.81
N ALA A 244 10.27 10.59 -13.61
CA ALA A 244 11.09 10.87 -12.42
C ALA A 244 11.98 9.67 -12.03
N GLY A 245 11.46 8.45 -12.17
CA GLY A 245 12.25 7.23 -11.94
C GLY A 245 13.39 7.07 -12.95
N ALA A 246 13.13 7.36 -14.23
CA ALA A 246 14.14 7.39 -15.27
C ALA A 246 15.23 8.44 -14.96
N LEU A 247 14.83 9.65 -14.58
CA LEU A 247 15.75 10.73 -14.21
C LEU A 247 16.60 10.38 -12.98
N ASN A 248 16.04 9.70 -11.98
CA ASN A 248 16.77 9.18 -10.84
C ASN A 248 17.87 8.18 -11.27
N ALA A 249 17.56 7.29 -12.21
CA ALA A 249 18.53 6.33 -12.75
C ALA A 249 19.67 7.03 -13.49
N SER A 250 19.33 8.02 -14.33
CA SER A 250 20.32 8.82 -15.08
C SER A 250 21.20 9.65 -14.15
N ALA A 251 20.63 10.28 -13.12
CA ALA A 251 21.38 11.05 -12.12
C ALA A 251 22.39 10.16 -11.36
N LEU A 252 21.95 8.97 -10.93
CA LEU A 252 22.82 8.02 -10.22
C LEU A 252 23.94 7.52 -11.11
N CYS A 253 23.63 7.09 -12.32
CA CYS A 253 24.64 6.64 -13.29
C CYS A 253 25.64 7.75 -13.61
N TYR A 254 25.17 8.98 -13.83
CA TYR A 254 26.05 10.11 -14.07
C TYR A 254 27.02 10.33 -12.89
N ASP A 255 26.53 10.28 -11.65
CA ASP A 255 27.40 10.37 -10.47
C ASP A 255 28.46 9.26 -10.43
N GLU A 256 28.10 8.04 -10.84
CA GLU A 256 29.01 6.90 -10.87
C GLU A 256 30.13 7.04 -11.92
N VAL A 257 29.85 7.67 -13.08
CA VAL A 257 30.79 7.67 -14.23
C VAL A 257 31.36 9.04 -14.58
N LYS A 258 30.86 10.16 -14.04
CA LYS A 258 31.25 11.54 -14.41
C LYS A 258 32.75 11.82 -14.45
N GLU A 259 33.50 11.23 -13.51
CA GLU A 259 34.92 11.42 -13.43
C GLU A 259 35.71 10.72 -14.58
N THR A 260 35.07 9.74 -15.25
CA THR A 260 35.70 9.05 -16.39
C THR A 260 35.41 9.72 -17.73
N ILE A 261 34.34 10.52 -17.81
CA ILE A 261 33.87 11.13 -19.08
C ILE A 261 34.89 12.10 -19.66
N ALA A 262 35.48 12.93 -18.80
CA ALA A 262 36.42 13.94 -19.25
C ALA A 262 37.69 13.37 -19.93
N ASP A 263 38.11 12.18 -19.48
CA ASP A 263 39.34 11.50 -19.94
C ASP A 263 39.07 10.41 -20.99
N ASP A 264 37.81 10.22 -21.41
CA ASP A 264 37.44 9.20 -22.40
C ASP A 264 37.55 9.74 -23.83
N ALA A 265 38.71 9.44 -24.42
CA ALA A 265 39.04 9.92 -25.78
C ALA A 265 38.17 9.26 -26.87
N GLU A 266 37.72 8.01 -26.67
CA GLU A 266 36.85 7.30 -27.61
C GLU A 266 35.46 7.89 -27.56
N LEU A 267 34.92 8.15 -26.37
CA LEU A 267 33.63 8.85 -26.17
C LEU A 267 33.66 10.24 -26.81
N LEU A 268 34.74 10.99 -26.58
CA LEU A 268 34.87 12.32 -27.18
C LEU A 268 34.91 12.27 -28.70
N ALA A 269 35.62 11.32 -29.29
CA ALA A 269 35.66 11.12 -30.73
C ALA A 269 34.29 10.74 -31.30
N PHE A 270 33.56 9.86 -30.57
CA PHE A 270 32.20 9.45 -30.90
C PHE A 270 31.22 10.63 -30.82
N ALA A 271 31.30 11.43 -29.75
CA ALA A 271 30.43 12.59 -29.52
C ALA A 271 30.61 13.66 -30.60
N ARG A 272 31.87 14.04 -30.93
CA ARG A 272 32.18 15.06 -31.94
C ARG A 272 31.63 14.77 -33.31
N GLN A 273 31.48 13.52 -33.68
CA GLN A 273 30.91 13.13 -34.98
C GLN A 273 29.40 13.38 -35.05
N ARG A 274 28.71 13.47 -33.91
CA ARG A 274 27.25 13.52 -33.80
C ARG A 274 26.72 14.83 -33.26
N LEU A 275 27.49 15.48 -32.42
CA LEU A 275 27.15 16.71 -31.70
C LEU A 275 28.28 17.73 -31.92
N PRO A 276 28.15 18.57 -32.94
CA PRO A 276 29.21 19.49 -33.37
C PRO A 276 29.65 20.50 -32.29
N GLU A 277 28.82 20.80 -31.35
CA GLU A 277 29.06 21.68 -30.21
C GLU A 277 30.07 21.13 -29.18
N ILE A 278 30.31 19.84 -29.17
CA ILE A 278 31.21 19.18 -28.25
C ILE A 278 32.64 19.24 -28.76
N ALA A 279 33.50 19.92 -28.03
CA ALA A 279 34.92 20.06 -28.36
C ALA A 279 35.86 19.35 -27.37
N THR A 280 35.45 19.17 -26.12
CA THR A 280 36.21 18.57 -25.01
C THR A 280 35.41 17.53 -24.23
N GLY A 281 36.08 16.73 -23.41
CA GLY A 281 35.38 15.82 -22.51
C GLY A 281 34.55 16.56 -21.46
N GLU A 282 34.98 17.75 -21.05
CA GLU A 282 34.17 18.60 -20.16
C GLU A 282 32.89 19.09 -20.84
N ASP A 283 32.93 19.34 -22.18
CA ASP A 283 31.70 19.68 -22.92
C ASP A 283 30.74 18.51 -22.96
N VAL A 284 31.20 17.26 -22.97
CA VAL A 284 30.35 16.07 -22.85
C VAL A 284 29.63 16.04 -21.49
N ARG A 285 30.37 16.33 -20.42
CA ARG A 285 29.77 16.42 -19.08
C ARG A 285 28.72 17.52 -19.01
N ALA A 286 29.11 18.73 -19.42
CA ALA A 286 28.22 19.89 -19.46
C ALA A 286 26.96 19.62 -20.30
N TYR A 287 27.10 18.91 -21.43
CA TYR A 287 25.98 18.56 -22.30
C TYR A 287 24.97 17.63 -21.57
N ILE A 288 25.46 16.61 -20.87
CA ILE A 288 24.60 15.71 -20.10
C ILE A 288 23.91 16.48 -18.95
N GLU A 289 24.66 17.32 -18.22
CA GLU A 289 24.10 18.10 -17.11
C GLU A 289 23.00 19.05 -17.60
N ASP A 290 23.27 19.78 -18.69
CA ASP A 290 22.33 20.79 -19.19
C ASP A 290 21.13 20.22 -19.89
N HIS A 291 21.30 19.11 -20.63
CA HIS A 291 20.25 18.58 -21.48
C HIS A 291 19.43 17.45 -20.81
N THR A 292 19.95 16.78 -19.78
CA THR A 292 19.18 15.79 -19.01
C THR A 292 18.88 16.29 -17.61
N LEU A 293 19.91 16.58 -16.79
CA LEU A 293 19.70 16.78 -15.35
C LEU A 293 18.93 18.09 -15.06
N ARG A 294 19.35 19.21 -15.66
CA ARG A 294 18.68 20.50 -15.47
C ARG A 294 17.30 20.55 -16.16
N VAL A 295 17.20 20.00 -17.36
CA VAL A 295 15.90 19.91 -18.06
C VAL A 295 14.89 19.06 -17.28
N GLY A 296 15.34 17.94 -16.72
CA GLY A 296 14.52 17.06 -15.87
C GLY A 296 14.13 17.73 -14.56
N MET A 297 15.06 18.42 -13.89
CA MET A 297 14.74 19.22 -12.70
C MET A 297 13.70 20.29 -13.00
N GLN A 298 13.86 21.05 -14.08
CA GLN A 298 12.90 22.06 -14.48
C GLN A 298 11.55 21.47 -14.84
N ALA A 299 11.52 20.27 -15.44
CA ALA A 299 10.29 19.59 -15.81
C ALA A 299 9.47 19.16 -14.57
N LEU A 300 10.15 18.77 -13.47
CA LEU A 300 9.53 18.48 -12.18
C LEU A 300 9.04 19.76 -11.50
N ILE A 301 9.86 20.81 -11.46
CA ILE A 301 9.49 22.11 -10.88
C ILE A 301 8.27 22.72 -11.57
N ASP A 302 8.20 22.62 -12.91
CA ASP A 302 7.11 23.15 -13.73
C ASP A 302 5.90 22.21 -13.81
N LEU A 303 5.91 21.07 -13.13
CA LEU A 303 4.88 20.03 -13.21
C LEU A 303 4.63 19.48 -14.62
N ARG A 304 5.62 19.54 -15.50
CA ARG A 304 5.58 18.84 -16.80
C ARG A 304 5.69 17.33 -16.59
N VAL A 305 6.44 16.91 -15.59
CA VAL A 305 6.52 15.55 -15.05
C VAL A 305 5.74 15.49 -13.75
N GLN A 306 4.86 14.53 -13.61
CA GLN A 306 3.94 14.38 -12.47
C GLN A 306 4.06 12.97 -11.87
N PRO A 307 5.14 12.68 -11.15
CA PRO A 307 5.38 11.37 -10.57
C PRO A 307 4.49 11.10 -9.36
N ASN A 308 4.44 9.87 -8.93
CA ASN A 308 3.91 9.54 -7.62
C ASN A 308 4.69 10.27 -6.53
N GLU A 309 4.00 10.66 -5.48
CA GLU A 309 4.58 11.42 -4.40
C GLU A 309 5.72 10.67 -3.73
N GLY A 310 6.81 11.37 -3.53
CA GLY A 310 8.09 10.87 -3.08
C GLY A 310 9.12 10.78 -4.21
N TRP A 311 8.78 10.23 -5.35
CA TRP A 311 9.72 10.07 -6.45
C TRP A 311 10.19 11.40 -7.06
N GLY A 312 9.30 12.38 -7.14
CA GLY A 312 9.65 13.72 -7.62
C GLY A 312 10.57 14.46 -6.63
N GLN A 313 10.22 14.41 -5.36
CA GLN A 313 11.02 15.02 -4.30
C GLN A 313 12.42 14.39 -4.22
N GLU A 314 12.49 13.07 -4.29
CA GLU A 314 13.76 12.35 -4.32
C GLU A 314 14.62 12.78 -5.52
N ALA A 315 14.03 12.83 -6.72
CA ALA A 315 14.75 13.23 -7.93
C ALA A 315 15.30 14.66 -7.80
N VAL A 316 14.48 15.62 -7.39
CA VAL A 316 14.90 17.02 -7.25
C VAL A 316 15.98 17.16 -6.16
N ALA A 317 15.84 16.47 -5.03
CA ALA A 317 16.85 16.48 -3.96
C ALA A 317 18.19 15.89 -4.43
N LYS A 318 18.16 14.76 -5.14
CA LYS A 318 19.37 14.13 -5.71
C LYS A 318 20.04 15.04 -6.72
N LEU A 319 19.28 15.69 -7.60
CA LEU A 319 19.83 16.64 -8.58
C LEU A 319 20.45 17.87 -7.89
N ALA A 320 19.81 18.39 -6.84
CA ALA A 320 20.39 19.47 -6.04
C ALA A 320 21.75 19.09 -5.44
N LEU A 321 21.84 17.89 -4.87
CA LEU A 321 23.09 17.37 -4.30
C LEU A 321 24.14 17.11 -5.38
N LEU A 322 23.76 16.49 -6.49
CA LEU A 322 24.65 16.09 -7.58
C LEU A 322 25.26 17.31 -8.27
N LEU A 323 24.47 18.30 -8.62
CA LEU A 323 24.93 19.53 -9.24
C LEU A 323 25.74 20.35 -8.24
N GLY A 324 25.27 20.55 -7.02
CA GLY A 324 25.92 21.36 -5.97
C GLY A 324 26.20 22.77 -6.43
N ASP A 325 25.38 23.31 -7.30
CA ASP A 325 25.52 24.60 -7.96
C ASP A 325 24.53 25.62 -7.36
N PHE A 326 25.05 26.68 -6.78
CA PHE A 326 24.26 27.78 -6.20
C PHE A 326 24.51 29.09 -6.96
N GLY A 327 25.09 29.03 -8.16
CA GLY A 327 25.38 30.19 -9.01
C GLY A 327 24.23 30.64 -9.89
N ASP A 328 24.55 31.40 -10.94
CA ASP A 328 23.55 32.04 -11.83
C ASP A 328 22.98 31.11 -12.90
N ARG A 329 23.33 29.84 -12.89
CA ARG A 329 22.91 28.86 -13.89
C ARG A 329 21.69 28.09 -13.43
N HIS A 330 20.52 28.39 -13.97
CA HIS A 330 19.23 27.84 -13.55
C HIS A 330 18.71 26.71 -14.46
N PRO A 331 17.92 25.75 -13.92
CA PRO A 331 17.69 25.51 -12.50
C PRO A 331 18.94 25.04 -11.77
N ASN A 332 19.10 25.44 -10.53
CA ASN A 332 20.27 25.13 -9.69
C ASN A 332 19.84 24.51 -8.36
N SER A 333 20.77 24.27 -7.46
CA SER A 333 20.50 23.67 -6.15
C SER A 333 19.63 24.55 -5.25
N HIS A 334 19.69 25.88 -5.42
CA HIS A 334 18.82 26.80 -4.68
C HIS A 334 17.37 26.68 -5.19
N ASP A 335 17.15 26.68 -6.51
CA ASP A 335 15.80 26.50 -7.08
C ASP A 335 15.17 25.18 -6.63
N ALA A 336 15.98 24.12 -6.56
CA ALA A 336 15.55 22.83 -6.05
C ALA A 336 15.12 22.89 -4.59
N LEU A 337 15.90 23.54 -3.72
CA LEU A 337 15.57 23.70 -2.30
C LEU A 337 14.29 24.56 -2.11
N GLU A 338 14.16 25.66 -2.85
CA GLU A 338 12.94 26.47 -2.81
C GLU A 338 11.72 25.66 -3.22
N TRP A 339 11.82 24.87 -4.29
CA TRP A 339 10.73 24.01 -4.71
C TRP A 339 10.43 22.92 -3.67
N LEU A 340 11.47 22.29 -3.11
CA LEU A 340 11.30 21.22 -2.12
C LEU A 340 10.61 21.70 -0.84
N TYR A 341 10.94 22.90 -0.32
CA TYR A 341 10.44 23.35 0.97
C TYR A 341 9.29 24.35 0.87
N HIS A 342 9.32 25.23 -0.12
CA HIS A 342 8.42 26.38 -0.27
C HIS A 342 7.56 26.30 -1.55
N GLY A 343 7.84 25.35 -2.41
CA GLY A 343 7.09 25.06 -3.65
C GLY A 343 6.33 23.74 -3.61
N GLY A 344 6.21 23.10 -4.75
CA GLY A 344 5.48 21.86 -4.93
C GLY A 344 6.02 20.62 -4.19
N GLY A 345 7.28 20.66 -3.74
CA GLY A 345 7.93 19.56 -3.04
C GLY A 345 7.47 19.33 -1.60
N ARG A 346 7.10 20.38 -0.88
CA ARG A 346 6.38 20.36 0.41
C ARG A 346 7.03 19.59 1.55
N LEU A 347 8.34 19.50 1.57
CA LEU A 347 9.04 18.84 2.67
C LEU A 347 8.76 19.51 4.02
N LYS A 348 8.52 20.81 4.05
CA LYS A 348 8.22 21.53 5.29
C LYS A 348 6.95 21.04 6.00
N THR A 349 5.98 20.52 5.27
CA THR A 349 4.71 19.99 5.81
C THR A 349 4.62 18.48 5.67
N LEU A 350 5.76 17.80 5.65
CA LEU A 350 5.88 16.35 5.45
C LEU A 350 5.03 15.55 6.45
N GLY A 351 4.95 15.99 7.72
CA GLY A 351 4.16 15.36 8.75
C GLY A 351 2.67 15.22 8.43
N ASN A 352 2.11 16.09 7.57
CA ASN A 352 0.71 15.99 7.14
C ASN A 352 0.45 14.85 6.14
N GLN A 353 1.49 14.23 5.62
CA GLN A 353 1.40 13.15 4.64
C GLN A 353 1.46 11.76 5.29
N PHE A 354 1.73 11.71 6.57
CA PHE A 354 1.79 10.49 7.35
C PHE A 354 0.81 10.54 8.53
N TRP A 355 0.28 9.39 8.86
CA TRP A 355 -0.53 9.22 10.05
C TRP A 355 0.37 8.99 11.28
N LYS A 356 -0.21 8.93 12.47
CA LYS A 356 0.55 8.88 13.73
C LYS A 356 1.52 7.70 13.86
N ASP A 357 1.24 6.60 13.16
CA ASP A 357 2.07 5.38 13.12
C ASP A 357 3.10 5.38 11.98
N GLY A 358 3.19 6.47 11.23
CA GLY A 358 4.08 6.62 10.09
C GLY A 358 3.54 6.04 8.79
N SER A 359 2.34 5.48 8.77
CA SER A 359 1.70 5.04 7.54
C SER A 359 1.22 6.22 6.69
N SER A 360 1.10 5.99 5.40
CA SER A 360 0.46 6.94 4.49
C SER A 360 -1.02 6.60 4.29
N TYR A 361 -1.77 7.51 3.68
CA TYR A 361 -3.17 7.30 3.32
C TYR A 361 -3.36 6.40 2.09
N GLU A 362 -2.28 5.94 1.46
CA GLU A 362 -2.34 5.05 0.29
C GLU A 362 -2.19 3.58 0.67
N SER A 363 -2.43 2.73 -0.32
CA SER A 363 -2.24 1.29 -0.22
C SER A 363 -0.79 0.91 0.08
N THR A 364 -0.60 -0.29 0.60
CA THR A 364 0.75 -0.82 0.92
C THR A 364 1.65 -0.96 -0.31
N GLY A 365 1.08 -1.07 -1.52
CA GLY A 365 1.83 -1.11 -2.78
C GLY A 365 2.60 0.17 -3.12
N TYR A 366 2.18 1.30 -2.53
CA TYR A 366 2.83 2.60 -2.75
C TYR A 366 3.84 2.99 -1.66
N ASN A 367 4.17 2.04 -0.78
CA ASN A 367 5.16 2.24 0.27
C ASN A 367 6.53 2.72 -0.25
N ASP A 368 6.98 2.19 -1.38
CA ASP A 368 8.29 2.57 -1.95
C ASP A 368 8.31 4.01 -2.49
N ALA A 369 7.19 4.50 -3.02
CA ALA A 369 7.07 5.90 -3.39
C ALA A 369 7.26 6.82 -2.17
N ARG A 370 6.66 6.46 -1.02
CA ARG A 370 6.82 7.21 0.24
C ARG A 370 8.25 7.17 0.77
N MET A 371 9.02 6.12 0.52
CA MET A 371 10.46 6.09 0.80
C MET A 371 11.20 7.22 0.10
N GLY A 372 10.75 7.67 -1.06
CA GLY A 372 11.32 8.83 -1.77
C GLY A 372 11.28 10.11 -0.94
N LEU A 373 10.26 10.33 -0.10
CA LEU A 373 10.22 11.47 0.82
C LEU A 373 11.31 11.40 1.88
N VAL A 374 11.54 10.20 2.43
CA VAL A 374 12.64 9.94 3.37
C VAL A 374 13.99 10.22 2.72
N GLN A 375 14.15 9.72 1.51
CA GLN A 375 15.39 9.92 0.76
C GLN A 375 15.61 11.39 0.40
N ALA A 376 14.56 12.11 0.05
CA ALA A 376 14.63 13.56 -0.20
C ALA A 376 15.13 14.31 1.05
N ALA A 377 14.52 14.05 2.23
CA ALA A 377 14.93 14.67 3.48
C ALA A 377 16.41 14.37 3.81
N ARG A 378 16.80 13.10 3.74
CA ARG A 378 18.20 12.68 3.98
C ARG A 378 19.19 13.29 2.98
N THR A 379 18.79 13.40 1.72
CA THR A 379 19.61 13.99 0.67
C THR A 379 19.84 15.48 0.90
N VAL A 380 18.83 16.20 1.38
CA VAL A 380 18.99 17.61 1.77
C VAL A 380 19.94 17.77 2.96
N GLU A 381 19.89 16.89 3.97
CA GLU A 381 20.84 16.95 5.08
C GLU A 381 22.27 16.63 4.62
N ARG A 382 22.42 15.74 3.64
CA ARG A 382 23.72 15.51 3.01
C ARG A 382 24.21 16.73 2.22
N LEU A 383 23.33 17.42 1.48
CA LEU A 383 23.66 18.68 0.81
C LEU A 383 24.08 19.74 1.84
N ARG A 384 23.36 19.86 2.95
CA ARG A 384 23.68 20.75 4.08
C ARG A 384 25.09 20.47 4.62
N SER A 385 25.47 19.21 4.78
CA SER A 385 26.80 18.84 5.27
C SER A 385 27.94 19.30 4.35
N LEU A 386 27.65 19.51 3.05
CA LEU A 386 28.60 19.97 2.06
C LEU A 386 28.58 21.49 1.81
N ALA A 387 27.43 22.13 2.07
CA ALA A 387 27.18 23.53 1.74
C ALA A 387 26.32 24.21 2.83
N ALA A 388 26.76 24.18 4.09
CA ALA A 388 25.98 24.62 5.24
C ALA A 388 25.45 26.07 5.12
N ASP A 389 26.29 26.98 4.57
CA ASP A 389 25.92 28.39 4.40
C ASP A 389 24.81 28.61 3.34
N GLN A 390 24.63 27.65 2.44
CA GLN A 390 23.63 27.68 1.37
C GLN A 390 22.32 26.96 1.76
N VAL A 391 22.34 26.14 2.83
CA VAL A 391 21.19 25.36 3.31
C VAL A 391 20.92 25.66 4.79
N PRO A 392 20.57 26.90 5.15
CA PRO A 392 20.32 27.29 6.54
C PRO A 392 19.08 26.61 7.11
N THR A 393 19.16 26.15 8.38
CA THR A 393 18.11 25.36 9.03
C THR A 393 16.84 26.13 9.35
N ASP A 394 16.93 27.44 9.52
CA ASP A 394 15.77 28.32 9.73
C ASP A 394 14.89 28.44 8.49
N ARG A 395 15.48 28.33 7.28
CA ARG A 395 14.77 28.32 6.01
C ARG A 395 14.38 26.92 5.56
N TYR A 396 15.28 25.95 5.73
CA TYR A 396 15.13 24.55 5.30
C TYR A 396 15.31 23.64 6.52
N PRO A 397 14.27 23.44 7.36
CA PRO A 397 14.39 22.64 8.57
C PRO A 397 14.79 21.19 8.29
N ASP A 398 15.43 20.55 9.27
CA ASP A 398 15.80 19.14 9.19
C ASP A 398 14.56 18.24 9.34
N MET A 399 14.01 17.79 8.23
CA MET A 399 12.82 16.94 8.19
C MET A 399 13.10 15.49 8.53
N THR A 400 14.36 15.08 8.65
CA THR A 400 14.69 13.73 9.14
C THR A 400 14.33 13.54 10.61
N GLN A 401 14.08 14.61 11.35
CA GLN A 401 13.67 14.58 12.75
C GLN A 401 12.14 14.56 12.95
N ASP A 402 11.36 14.59 11.86
CA ASP A 402 9.91 14.50 11.97
C ASP A 402 9.48 13.16 12.59
N GLU A 403 8.61 13.21 13.62
CA GLU A 403 8.19 12.01 14.37
C GLU A 403 7.51 10.98 13.50
N LYS A 404 6.64 11.41 12.58
CA LYS A 404 5.88 10.51 11.73
C LYS A 404 6.76 9.87 10.67
N LEU A 405 7.76 10.61 10.17
CA LEU A 405 8.76 10.07 9.25
C LEU A 405 9.63 9.00 9.92
N GLN A 406 10.04 9.23 11.18
CA GLN A 406 10.75 8.21 11.95
C GLN A 406 9.87 6.97 12.17
N ARG A 407 8.60 7.14 12.50
CA ARG A 407 7.66 6.01 12.64
C ARG A 407 7.40 5.26 11.34
N TYR A 408 7.45 5.94 10.21
CA TYR A 408 7.41 5.25 8.90
C TYR A 408 8.55 4.23 8.79
N LEU A 409 9.76 4.61 9.20
CA LEU A 409 10.94 3.75 9.14
C LEU A 409 10.96 2.64 10.20
N ASP A 410 10.54 2.96 11.43
CA ASP A 410 10.74 2.11 12.59
C ASP A 410 9.51 1.26 12.93
N THR A 411 8.33 1.67 12.49
CA THR A 411 7.05 1.02 12.82
C THR A 411 6.32 0.51 11.59
N TYR A 412 5.82 1.41 10.73
CA TYR A 412 4.93 1.04 9.63
C TYR A 412 5.63 0.14 8.59
N ARG A 413 6.71 0.61 8.00
CA ARG A 413 7.40 -0.12 6.94
C ARG A 413 7.88 -1.50 7.40
N PRO A 414 8.53 -1.66 8.57
CA PRO A 414 8.88 -2.98 9.07
C PRO A 414 7.68 -3.89 9.32
N ALA A 415 6.56 -3.35 9.81
CA ALA A 415 5.36 -4.15 10.08
C ALA A 415 4.78 -4.79 8.82
N ILE A 416 4.61 -4.00 7.75
CA ILE A 416 4.03 -4.51 6.49
C ILE A 416 4.97 -5.44 5.72
N LEU A 417 6.29 -5.33 5.95
CA LEU A 417 7.31 -6.15 5.28
C LEU A 417 7.68 -7.42 6.06
N ALA A 418 7.08 -7.65 7.21
CA ALA A 418 7.51 -8.72 8.12
C ALA A 418 6.97 -10.11 7.77
N LEU A 419 6.29 -10.31 6.64
CA LEU A 419 5.83 -11.63 6.21
C LEU A 419 7.00 -12.52 5.78
N SER A 420 6.91 -13.81 6.09
CA SER A 420 7.86 -14.82 5.61
C SER A 420 7.74 -14.99 4.08
N GLY A 421 8.80 -15.50 3.44
CA GLY A 421 8.79 -15.78 2.00
C GLY A 421 8.82 -14.54 1.12
N ALA A 422 9.29 -13.39 1.63
CA ALA A 422 9.41 -12.13 0.90
C ALA A 422 8.09 -11.53 0.39
N TYR A 423 7.00 -11.70 1.13
CA TYR A 423 5.72 -11.07 0.85
C TYR A 423 5.52 -9.78 1.65
N THR A 424 4.75 -8.86 1.08
CA THR A 424 4.25 -7.66 1.77
C THR A 424 2.78 -7.87 2.14
N ILE A 425 2.37 -7.41 3.32
CA ILE A 425 0.94 -7.35 3.66
C ILE A 425 0.23 -6.46 2.63
N CYS A 426 -0.77 -7.02 1.95
CA CYS A 426 -1.51 -6.34 0.91
C CYS A 426 -2.75 -5.66 1.48
N VAL A 427 -2.86 -4.35 1.28
CA VAL A 427 -4.07 -3.55 1.54
C VAL A 427 -4.28 -2.61 0.36
N GLY A 428 -5.48 -2.60 -0.20
CA GLY A 428 -5.81 -1.81 -1.40
C GLY A 428 -5.06 -2.30 -2.64
N ASP A 429 -4.66 -1.40 -3.51
CA ASP A 429 -3.86 -1.69 -4.73
C ASP A 429 -2.43 -2.21 -4.42
N GLY A 430 -2.20 -2.75 -3.24
CA GLY A 430 -1.01 -3.53 -2.96
C GLY A 430 -1.07 -4.87 -3.70
N GLY A 431 0.04 -5.42 -4.12
CA GLY A 431 0.09 -6.77 -4.66
C GLY A 431 0.53 -7.76 -3.59
N THR A 432 -0.05 -8.96 -3.60
CA THR A 432 0.59 -10.14 -2.99
C THR A 432 1.76 -10.58 -3.88
N THR A 433 2.49 -9.64 -4.40
CA THR A 433 3.66 -9.95 -5.18
C THR A 433 4.75 -10.45 -4.26
N GLU A 434 5.41 -11.50 -4.65
CA GLU A 434 6.78 -11.74 -4.18
C GLU A 434 7.46 -10.38 -4.17
N VAL A 435 7.74 -9.89 -2.97
CA VAL A 435 8.64 -8.74 -2.85
C VAL A 435 9.91 -9.20 -3.55
N SER A 436 10.38 -8.44 -4.50
CA SER A 436 11.56 -8.73 -5.29
C SER A 436 12.63 -9.41 -4.46
N ALA A 437 13.38 -10.34 -5.03
CA ALA A 437 14.50 -11.00 -4.38
C ALA A 437 15.59 -10.02 -3.89
N GLU A 438 15.30 -8.73 -3.93
CA GLU A 438 16.12 -7.67 -3.37
C GLU A 438 16.34 -7.93 -1.89
N PRO A 439 17.60 -8.09 -1.47
CA PRO A 439 17.92 -8.30 -0.07
C PRO A 439 17.37 -7.13 0.73
N ARG A 440 16.50 -7.41 1.66
CA ARG A 440 16.00 -6.38 2.57
C ARG A 440 17.20 -5.83 3.34
N LEU A 441 17.62 -4.63 3.00
CA LEU A 441 18.64 -3.91 3.75
C LEU A 441 18.08 -3.70 5.15
N GLY A 442 18.61 -4.48 6.11
CA GLY A 442 18.19 -4.38 7.49
C GLY A 442 17.47 -5.58 8.10
N GLY A 443 17.47 -6.76 7.43
CA GLY A 443 16.92 -8.01 7.93
C GLY A 443 15.53 -7.86 8.57
N SER A 444 14.54 -8.65 8.25
CA SER A 444 13.32 -8.67 9.05
C SER A 444 13.68 -9.16 10.45
N ALA A 445 13.83 -8.24 11.42
CA ALA A 445 13.78 -8.65 12.80
C ALA A 445 12.47 -9.41 12.98
N GLU A 446 12.53 -10.57 13.65
CA GLU A 446 11.32 -11.28 14.06
C GLU A 446 10.44 -10.29 14.83
N ARG A 447 9.22 -10.10 14.33
CA ARG A 447 8.25 -9.17 14.95
C ARG A 447 7.09 -9.95 15.53
N GLY A 448 6.64 -9.54 16.69
CA GLY A 448 5.42 -10.05 17.32
C GLY A 448 4.15 -9.45 16.68
N SER A 449 3.03 -9.69 17.34
CA SER A 449 1.76 -9.06 16.98
C SER A 449 1.81 -7.55 17.20
N GLU A 450 1.26 -6.78 16.29
CA GLU A 450 1.29 -5.33 16.32
C GLU A 450 0.05 -4.72 15.65
N TYR A 451 -0.23 -3.46 15.94
CA TYR A 451 -1.29 -2.72 15.29
C TYR A 451 -0.79 -1.35 14.82
N LEU A 452 -1.31 -0.95 13.69
CA LEU A 452 -1.07 0.34 13.05
C LEU A 452 -2.40 1.11 13.10
N ASP A 453 -2.66 1.79 14.21
CA ASP A 453 -3.98 2.38 14.46
C ASP A 453 -4.29 3.59 13.56
N GLY A 454 -3.29 4.34 13.15
CA GLY A 454 -3.42 5.40 12.15
C GLY A 454 -3.82 4.85 10.78
N TYR A 455 -3.18 3.77 10.35
CA TYR A 455 -3.51 3.06 9.11
C TYR A 455 -4.81 2.24 9.23
N GLY A 456 -5.11 1.77 10.44
CA GLY A 456 -6.24 0.89 10.70
C GLY A 456 -5.95 -0.56 10.32
N LEU A 457 -4.80 -1.08 10.69
CA LEU A 457 -4.38 -2.45 10.43
C LEU A 457 -3.90 -3.12 11.72
N GLY A 458 -4.56 -4.22 12.10
CA GLY A 458 -4.09 -5.09 13.17
C GLY A 458 -3.50 -6.37 12.62
N ILE A 459 -2.42 -6.85 13.22
CA ILE A 459 -1.66 -8.03 12.79
C ILE A 459 -1.44 -8.92 14.00
N LEU A 460 -2.14 -10.06 14.06
CA LEU A 460 -1.83 -11.14 15.00
C LEU A 460 -0.79 -12.03 14.33
N ARG A 461 0.34 -12.22 15.02
CA ARG A 461 1.50 -12.94 14.47
C ARG A 461 2.00 -13.99 15.46
N SER A 462 2.30 -15.17 14.96
CA SER A 462 2.99 -16.21 15.72
C SER A 462 3.86 -17.09 14.82
N GLY A 463 4.75 -17.88 15.41
CA GLY A 463 5.75 -18.63 14.69
C GLY A 463 6.81 -17.74 14.05
N THR A 464 7.83 -18.37 13.47
CA THR A 464 8.96 -17.68 12.83
C THR A 464 9.41 -18.41 11.57
N GLY A 465 10.00 -17.69 10.63
CA GLY A 465 10.46 -18.27 9.37
C GLY A 465 9.35 -19.03 8.62
N PRO A 466 9.56 -20.30 8.21
CA PRO A 466 8.54 -21.07 7.49
C PRO A 466 7.27 -21.39 8.29
N SER A 467 7.34 -21.36 9.62
CA SER A 467 6.20 -21.60 10.50
C SER A 467 5.45 -20.32 10.91
N GLN A 468 5.88 -19.17 10.39
CA GLN A 468 5.19 -17.90 10.63
C GLN A 468 3.77 -17.96 10.08
N ARG A 469 2.83 -17.44 10.86
CA ARG A 469 1.43 -17.23 10.53
C ARG A 469 0.99 -15.87 11.00
N ASP A 470 0.23 -15.19 10.14
CA ASP A 470 -0.28 -13.87 10.40
C ASP A 470 -1.78 -13.83 10.05
N VAL A 471 -2.57 -13.27 10.95
CA VAL A 471 -3.94 -12.86 10.69
C VAL A 471 -3.94 -11.35 10.65
N THR A 472 -4.38 -10.77 9.54
CA THR A 472 -4.50 -9.33 9.39
C THR A 472 -5.96 -8.91 9.36
N LEU A 473 -6.28 -7.82 10.05
CA LEU A 473 -7.61 -7.23 10.05
C LEU A 473 -7.47 -5.74 9.69
N PHE A 474 -8.02 -5.36 8.52
CA PHE A 474 -7.99 -3.98 8.07
C PHE A 474 -9.27 -3.24 8.45
N TYR A 475 -9.14 -2.17 9.24
CA TYR A 475 -10.24 -1.32 9.68
C TYR A 475 -10.04 0.15 9.34
N GLY A 476 -9.00 0.47 8.58
CA GLY A 476 -8.64 1.83 8.19
C GLY A 476 -9.53 2.43 7.11
N GLY A 477 -9.21 3.66 6.74
CA GLY A 477 -9.83 4.39 5.65
C GLY A 477 -8.76 4.88 4.68
N LEU A 478 -8.52 4.16 3.61
CA LEU A 478 -7.61 4.57 2.56
C LEU A 478 -8.28 5.56 1.61
N ARG A 479 -7.48 6.37 0.93
CA ARG A 479 -7.92 7.33 -0.07
C ARG A 479 -7.36 7.09 -1.46
N GLY A 480 -6.04 7.06 -1.55
CA GLY A 480 -5.33 6.75 -2.79
C GLY A 480 -5.22 5.24 -2.97
N HIS A 481 -5.55 4.74 -4.16
CA HIS A 481 -5.43 3.31 -4.46
C HIS A 481 -6.19 2.39 -3.48
N ALA A 482 -7.34 2.87 -3.01
CA ALA A 482 -8.17 2.21 -2.02
C ALA A 482 -9.14 1.22 -2.63
N HIS A 483 -9.36 0.13 -1.92
CA HIS A 483 -10.46 -0.79 -2.17
C HIS A 483 -11.63 -0.55 -1.22
N TYR A 484 -12.79 -1.10 -1.55
CA TYR A 484 -13.94 -1.17 -0.65
C TYR A 484 -13.81 -2.45 0.19
N ASP A 485 -12.95 -2.41 1.21
CA ASP A 485 -12.53 -3.57 1.98
C ASP A 485 -12.66 -3.43 3.52
N PRO A 486 -13.76 -2.82 4.03
CA PRO A 486 -13.95 -2.66 5.47
C PRO A 486 -13.93 -4.02 6.18
N LEU A 487 -13.14 -4.12 7.23
CA LEU A 487 -12.95 -5.32 8.05
C LEU A 487 -12.52 -6.56 7.23
N MET A 488 -11.78 -6.35 6.13
CA MET A 488 -11.18 -7.45 5.42
C MET A 488 -10.21 -8.22 6.31
N LEU A 489 -10.33 -9.55 6.28
CA LEU A 489 -9.38 -10.46 6.90
C LEU A 489 -8.42 -11.03 5.87
N GLY A 490 -7.13 -10.90 6.13
CA GLY A 490 -6.07 -11.60 5.43
C GLY A 490 -5.49 -12.72 6.31
N LEU A 491 -5.03 -13.80 5.68
CA LEU A 491 -4.37 -14.91 6.34
C LEU A 491 -3.11 -15.29 5.57
N HIS A 492 -1.99 -15.27 6.28
CA HIS A 492 -0.70 -15.74 5.77
C HIS A 492 -0.22 -16.95 6.57
N GLY A 493 0.41 -17.89 5.90
CA GLY A 493 0.99 -19.08 6.52
C GLY A 493 1.68 -19.96 5.48
N PHE A 494 2.55 -20.84 5.91
CA PHE A 494 3.33 -21.71 5.01
C PHE A 494 4.14 -20.93 3.96
N GLY A 495 4.57 -19.72 4.31
CA GLY A 495 5.34 -18.84 3.43
C GLY A 495 4.57 -18.22 2.28
N ARG A 496 3.23 -18.16 2.33
CA ARG A 496 2.37 -17.56 1.30
C ARG A 496 1.10 -16.95 1.88
N ASP A 497 0.46 -16.08 1.10
CA ASP A 497 -0.88 -15.62 1.38
C ASP A 497 -1.91 -16.71 1.07
N LEU A 498 -2.70 -17.06 2.09
CA LEU A 498 -3.72 -18.11 2.03
C LEU A 498 -5.10 -17.52 1.70
N LEU A 499 -5.41 -16.37 2.26
CA LEU A 499 -6.64 -15.60 2.02
C LEU A 499 -6.21 -14.14 1.71
N PRO A 500 -5.71 -13.87 0.50
CA PRO A 500 -5.13 -12.59 0.14
C PRO A 500 -6.18 -11.50 -0.10
N ASN A 501 -5.74 -10.23 -0.14
CA ASN A 501 -6.42 -9.19 -0.90
C ASN A 501 -6.18 -9.45 -2.40
N ILE A 502 -7.12 -9.09 -3.27
CA ILE A 502 -6.97 -9.26 -4.73
C ILE A 502 -5.83 -8.39 -5.28
N GLY A 503 -5.60 -7.23 -4.68
CA GLY A 503 -4.46 -6.37 -4.99
C GLY A 503 -4.67 -5.47 -6.19
N TYR A 504 -3.57 -5.15 -6.89
CA TYR A 504 -3.54 -4.15 -7.95
C TYR A 504 -4.42 -4.54 -9.15
N PRO A 505 -5.19 -3.58 -9.72
CA PRO A 505 -6.03 -3.86 -10.87
C PRO A 505 -5.26 -4.43 -12.04
N GLN A 506 -5.75 -5.56 -12.56
CA GLN A 506 -5.18 -6.16 -13.77
C GLN A 506 -5.69 -5.42 -15.02
N SER A 507 -6.87 -4.84 -14.96
CA SER A 507 -7.42 -3.96 -15.98
C SER A 507 -8.26 -2.88 -15.35
N TRP A 508 -8.00 -1.65 -15.69
CA TRP A 508 -8.77 -0.52 -15.21
C TRP A 508 -10.24 -0.52 -15.69
N ASN A 509 -10.54 -1.25 -16.76
CA ASN A 509 -11.93 -1.42 -17.19
C ASN A 509 -12.77 -2.15 -16.15
N PHE A 510 -12.16 -3.11 -15.44
CA PHE A 510 -12.81 -3.94 -14.43
C PHE A 510 -12.55 -3.48 -12.98
N ALA A 511 -11.58 -2.59 -12.76
CA ALA A 511 -11.12 -2.23 -11.42
C ALA A 511 -12.27 -1.87 -10.46
N SER A 512 -13.20 -1.04 -10.91
CA SER A 512 -14.34 -0.61 -10.08
C SER A 512 -15.39 -1.70 -9.84
N ALA A 513 -15.42 -2.72 -10.68
CA ALA A 513 -16.36 -3.82 -10.60
C ALA A 513 -15.73 -5.09 -10.02
N TRP A 514 -14.41 -5.20 -10.00
CA TRP A 514 -13.72 -6.37 -9.52
C TRP A 514 -12.76 -6.03 -8.38
N GLU A 515 -11.55 -5.56 -8.68
CA GLU A 515 -10.51 -5.39 -7.66
C GLU A 515 -10.93 -4.46 -6.52
N TRP A 516 -11.70 -3.41 -6.80
CA TRP A 516 -12.17 -2.48 -5.77
C TRP A 516 -13.50 -2.86 -5.11
N SER A 517 -14.18 -3.88 -5.62
CA SER A 517 -15.51 -4.28 -5.13
C SER A 517 -15.45 -4.88 -3.73
N LEU A 518 -16.46 -4.59 -2.91
CA LEU A 518 -16.62 -5.20 -1.59
C LEU A 518 -16.78 -6.73 -1.67
N LEU A 519 -17.45 -7.23 -2.71
CA LEU A 519 -17.66 -8.66 -2.93
C LEU A 519 -16.34 -9.44 -2.99
N THR A 520 -15.30 -8.83 -3.55
CA THR A 520 -14.03 -9.49 -3.82
C THR A 520 -13.05 -9.50 -2.65
N HIS A 521 -13.53 -9.12 -1.46
CA HIS A 521 -12.76 -9.14 -0.23
C HIS A 521 -13.35 -10.09 0.81
N ASN A 522 -12.51 -10.66 1.68
CA ASN A 522 -12.95 -11.53 2.76
C ASN A 522 -13.64 -10.73 3.87
N THR A 523 -14.87 -10.25 3.59
CA THR A 523 -15.69 -9.40 4.45
C THR A 523 -17.18 -9.66 4.23
N VAL A 524 -18.09 -8.80 4.70
CA VAL A 524 -19.55 -8.96 4.54
C VAL A 524 -20.10 -7.86 3.64
N VAL A 525 -20.83 -8.25 2.60
CA VAL A 525 -21.63 -7.35 1.76
C VAL A 525 -23.04 -7.26 2.32
N VAL A 526 -23.56 -6.04 2.46
CA VAL A 526 -24.92 -5.76 2.92
C VAL A 526 -25.74 -5.22 1.76
N ASP A 527 -26.92 -5.83 1.50
CA ASP A 527 -27.88 -5.42 0.46
C ASP A 527 -27.25 -5.25 -0.94
N ARG A 528 -26.22 -6.04 -1.25
CA ARG A 528 -25.45 -5.96 -2.50
C ARG A 528 -24.83 -4.57 -2.75
N ASP A 529 -24.63 -3.77 -1.73
CA ASP A 529 -23.89 -2.51 -1.88
C ASP A 529 -22.38 -2.77 -1.99
N GLU A 530 -21.86 -2.60 -3.19
CA GLU A 530 -20.48 -2.92 -3.55
C GLU A 530 -19.50 -1.76 -3.29
N LYS A 531 -20.03 -0.60 -2.91
CA LYS A 531 -19.25 0.63 -2.76
C LYS A 531 -19.54 1.38 -1.46
N PRO A 532 -19.43 0.71 -0.31
CA PRO A 532 -19.59 1.39 0.96
C PRO A 532 -18.50 2.46 1.11
N CYS A 533 -18.75 3.47 1.92
CA CYS A 533 -17.77 4.52 2.16
C CYS A 533 -16.50 3.98 2.82
N SER A 534 -15.42 3.90 2.07
CA SER A 534 -14.12 3.39 2.54
C SER A 534 -13.33 4.40 3.38
N THR A 535 -13.68 5.68 3.32
CA THR A 535 -12.93 6.77 3.98
C THR A 535 -13.22 6.90 5.48
N VAL A 536 -14.24 6.22 6.00
CA VAL A 536 -14.54 6.20 7.43
C VAL A 536 -13.48 5.36 8.15
N VAL A 537 -12.79 5.98 9.10
CA VAL A 537 -11.83 5.27 9.96
C VAL A 537 -12.61 4.36 10.92
N GLY A 538 -12.20 3.10 11.02
CA GLY A 538 -12.74 2.15 12.00
C GLY A 538 -12.05 2.29 13.36
N SER A 539 -12.40 1.40 14.26
CA SER A 539 -11.90 1.40 15.64
C SER A 539 -11.44 0.02 16.07
N LEU A 540 -10.26 -0.07 16.63
CA LEU A 540 -9.74 -1.27 17.25
C LEU A 540 -10.34 -1.41 18.66
N THR A 541 -11.32 -2.29 18.81
CA THR A 541 -12.10 -2.42 20.06
C THR A 541 -11.51 -3.46 21.04
N VAL A 542 -10.82 -4.48 20.53
CA VAL A 542 -10.09 -5.47 21.34
C VAL A 542 -8.71 -5.71 20.74
N TRP A 543 -7.71 -5.69 21.60
CA TRP A 543 -6.35 -6.07 21.26
C TRP A 543 -5.75 -6.91 22.40
N ALA A 544 -5.62 -8.20 22.19
CA ALA A 544 -5.13 -9.14 23.19
C ALA A 544 -4.06 -10.05 22.57
N PRO A 545 -2.83 -9.54 22.36
CA PRO A 545 -1.71 -10.35 21.88
C PRO A 545 -1.25 -11.34 22.96
N ASP A 546 -0.50 -12.35 22.58
CA ASP A 546 0.13 -13.31 23.49
C ASP A 546 1.57 -13.59 23.05
N GLU A 547 2.52 -12.90 23.65
CA GLU A 547 3.95 -13.07 23.37
C GLU A 547 4.47 -14.47 23.74
N ALA A 548 3.81 -15.16 24.66
CA ALA A 548 4.18 -16.52 25.07
C ALA A 548 3.62 -17.59 24.11
N GLY A 549 2.85 -17.19 23.10
CA GLY A 549 2.09 -18.10 22.24
C GLY A 549 0.86 -18.68 22.93
N GLY A 550 -0.10 -19.14 22.16
CA GLY A 550 -1.32 -19.76 22.66
C GLY A 550 -2.56 -19.21 21.99
N CYS A 551 -3.13 -18.12 22.48
CA CYS A 551 -4.31 -17.53 21.84
C CYS A 551 -4.23 -16.01 21.85
N GLN A 552 -4.37 -15.41 20.71
CA GLN A 552 -4.37 -13.96 20.51
C GLN A 552 -5.70 -13.53 19.92
N VAL A 553 -6.23 -12.38 20.31
CA VAL A 553 -7.54 -11.91 19.86
C VAL A 553 -7.48 -10.46 19.43
N ILE A 554 -8.10 -10.18 18.29
CA ILE A 554 -8.34 -8.84 17.78
C ILE A 554 -9.83 -8.66 17.50
N GLU A 555 -10.40 -7.50 17.81
CA GLU A 555 -11.69 -7.07 17.32
C GLU A 555 -11.62 -5.63 16.82
N ALA A 556 -12.19 -5.39 15.66
CA ALA A 556 -12.37 -4.04 15.15
C ALA A 556 -13.80 -3.82 14.68
N SER A 557 -14.24 -2.57 14.73
CA SER A 557 -15.53 -2.14 14.17
C SER A 557 -15.29 -1.07 13.12
N LYS A 558 -16.10 -1.09 12.08
CA LYS A 558 -16.09 -0.07 11.06
C LYS A 558 -17.47 0.03 10.44
N ARG A 559 -18.06 1.21 10.46
CA ARG A 559 -19.31 1.42 9.75
C ARG A 559 -19.00 1.63 8.27
N PRO A 560 -19.38 0.72 7.39
CA PRO A 560 -19.12 0.83 5.95
C PRO A 560 -19.92 1.95 5.30
N TYR A 561 -20.97 2.43 5.95
CA TYR A 561 -21.90 3.44 5.44
C TYR A 561 -21.81 4.70 6.29
N ARG A 562 -21.87 5.88 5.65
CA ARG A 562 -21.90 7.15 6.35
C ARG A 562 -23.24 7.38 7.02
N ILE A 563 -23.19 7.82 8.28
CA ILE A 563 -24.37 8.21 9.04
C ILE A 563 -24.88 9.58 8.60
N SER A 564 -24.02 10.43 8.04
CA SER A 564 -24.37 11.77 7.57
C SER A 564 -23.58 12.13 6.33
N GLU A 565 -24.15 11.94 5.16
CA GLU A 565 -23.60 12.53 3.95
C GLU A 565 -24.39 13.78 3.54
N PRO A 566 -23.70 14.90 3.29
CA PRO A 566 -24.32 16.06 2.66
C PRO A 566 -24.80 15.78 1.22
N ARG A 567 -24.46 14.62 0.63
CA ARG A 567 -24.68 14.30 -0.77
C ARG A 567 -25.78 13.26 -1.07
N GLY A 568 -26.58 12.89 -0.08
CA GLY A 568 -27.84 12.17 -0.33
C GLY A 568 -27.72 10.77 -0.93
N LYS A 569 -26.63 10.04 -0.70
CA LYS A 569 -26.57 8.61 -1.00
C LYS A 569 -27.09 7.82 0.22
N SER A 570 -28.27 7.27 0.09
CA SER A 570 -28.86 6.32 1.04
C SER A 570 -28.25 4.94 0.79
N GLY A 571 -27.26 4.55 1.58
CA GLY A 571 -26.89 3.14 1.76
C GLY A 571 -27.86 2.48 2.76
N PRO A 572 -27.80 1.15 2.93
CA PRO A 572 -28.54 0.45 3.97
C PRO A 572 -28.18 1.00 5.35
N ASP A 573 -29.16 1.04 6.26
CA ASP A 573 -28.93 1.48 7.64
C ASP A 573 -28.22 0.37 8.40
N VAL A 574 -26.89 0.47 8.51
CA VAL A 574 -26.03 -0.47 9.24
C VAL A 574 -25.66 0.14 10.59
N THR A 575 -26.16 -0.44 11.67
CA THR A 575 -25.96 0.04 13.04
C THR A 575 -24.81 -0.66 13.75
N ASP A 576 -24.49 -1.91 13.37
CA ASP A 576 -23.34 -2.67 13.85
C ASP A 576 -22.63 -3.36 12.68
N TYR A 577 -21.30 -3.24 12.62
CA TYR A 577 -20.47 -3.91 11.63
C TYR A 577 -19.08 -4.09 12.26
N ARG A 578 -18.83 -5.27 12.79
CA ARG A 578 -17.61 -5.58 13.55
C ARG A 578 -17.16 -7.00 13.34
N ARG A 579 -15.87 -7.19 13.46
CA ARG A 579 -15.21 -8.49 13.29
C ARG A 579 -14.24 -8.75 14.43
N MET A 580 -14.36 -9.93 15.04
CA MET A 580 -13.42 -10.47 16.01
C MET A 580 -12.72 -11.68 15.39
N THR A 581 -11.41 -11.74 15.52
CA THR A 581 -10.64 -12.90 15.08
C THR A 581 -9.67 -13.33 16.16
N ALA A 582 -9.63 -14.62 16.44
CA ALA A 582 -8.64 -15.21 17.34
C ALA A 582 -7.69 -16.12 16.56
N LEU A 583 -6.38 -15.94 16.75
CA LEU A 583 -5.34 -16.86 16.29
C LEU A 583 -4.96 -17.77 17.46
N VAL A 584 -5.16 -19.08 17.28
CA VAL A 584 -4.97 -20.08 18.34
C VAL A 584 -3.87 -21.05 17.96
N ASP A 585 -2.75 -20.97 18.65
CA ASP A 585 -1.64 -21.90 18.52
C ASP A 585 -1.87 -23.17 19.33
N LEU A 586 -1.63 -24.31 18.73
CA LEU A 586 -1.66 -25.62 19.38
C LEU A 586 -0.25 -26.05 19.77
N ASP A 587 0.70 -25.78 18.88
CA ASP A 587 2.14 -25.95 19.07
C ASP A 587 2.92 -25.01 18.14
N ALA A 588 4.21 -25.25 17.95
CA ALA A 588 5.05 -24.43 17.10
C ALA A 588 4.64 -24.42 15.61
N GLU A 589 3.96 -25.47 15.12
CA GLU A 589 3.61 -25.66 13.72
C GLU A 589 2.10 -25.66 13.48
N GLN A 590 1.34 -26.15 14.44
CA GLN A 590 -0.10 -26.36 14.31
C GLN A 590 -0.89 -25.21 14.94
N TRP A 591 -1.90 -24.75 14.24
CA TRP A 591 -2.72 -23.62 14.64
C TRP A 591 -4.08 -23.63 13.93
N TYR A 592 -4.98 -22.82 14.42
CA TYR A 592 -6.24 -22.49 13.76
C TYR A 592 -6.65 -21.06 14.10
N ALA A 593 -7.59 -20.52 13.34
CA ALA A 593 -8.18 -19.22 13.65
C ALA A 593 -9.68 -19.35 13.86
N VAL A 594 -10.24 -18.49 14.69
CA VAL A 594 -11.70 -18.35 14.89
C VAL A 594 -12.10 -16.96 14.51
N ASP A 595 -12.96 -16.84 13.51
CA ASP A 595 -13.48 -15.59 13.00
C ASP A 595 -14.96 -15.44 13.33
N VAL A 596 -15.34 -14.24 13.79
CA VAL A 596 -16.71 -13.90 14.15
C VAL A 596 -17.06 -12.55 13.57
N PHE A 597 -17.91 -12.52 12.53
CA PHE A 597 -18.39 -11.30 11.94
C PHE A 597 -19.82 -11.00 12.39
N ARG A 598 -20.05 -9.82 12.94
CA ARG A 598 -21.37 -9.36 13.41
C ARG A 598 -21.81 -8.17 12.61
N VAL A 599 -23.06 -8.20 12.14
CA VAL A 599 -23.65 -7.12 11.36
C VAL A 599 -25.13 -6.98 11.67
N THR A 600 -25.58 -5.74 11.87
CA THR A 600 -26.98 -5.37 12.07
C THR A 600 -27.35 -4.23 11.13
N GLY A 601 -28.41 -4.42 10.34
CA GLY A 601 -28.91 -3.47 9.35
C GLY A 601 -29.12 -4.11 7.99
N GLY A 602 -29.84 -3.47 7.08
CA GLY A 602 -30.16 -4.06 5.77
C GLY A 602 -31.10 -5.26 5.85
N GLN A 603 -31.14 -6.07 4.78
CA GLN A 603 -32.03 -7.24 4.61
C GLN A 603 -31.32 -8.47 4.03
N ASP A 604 -30.14 -8.27 3.46
CA ASP A 604 -29.34 -9.28 2.76
C ASP A 604 -27.89 -9.17 3.22
N HIS A 605 -27.33 -10.24 3.80
CA HIS A 605 -25.94 -10.30 4.27
C HIS A 605 -25.21 -11.45 3.62
N LEU A 606 -24.21 -11.13 2.81
CA LEU A 606 -23.36 -12.09 2.12
C LEU A 606 -21.94 -12.01 2.66
N GLN A 607 -21.50 -12.99 3.45
CA GLN A 607 -20.10 -13.07 3.85
C GLN A 607 -19.28 -13.67 2.71
N SER A 608 -18.32 -12.91 2.18
CA SER A 608 -17.45 -13.36 1.10
C SER A 608 -16.19 -14.00 1.66
N TRP A 609 -15.83 -15.16 1.11
CA TRP A 609 -14.56 -15.83 1.32
C TRP A 609 -14.02 -16.32 -0.01
N HIS A 610 -12.75 -16.08 -0.28
CA HIS A 610 -12.10 -16.54 -1.49
C HIS A 610 -10.68 -17.04 -1.23
N SER A 611 -10.24 -17.93 -2.10
CA SER A 611 -8.84 -18.38 -2.17
C SER A 611 -7.96 -17.36 -2.88
N GLY A 612 -6.65 -17.55 -2.82
CA GLY A 612 -5.76 -16.95 -3.80
C GLY A 612 -6.02 -17.50 -5.21
N SER A 613 -5.55 -16.80 -6.24
CA SER A 613 -5.52 -17.33 -7.61
C SER A 613 -4.28 -18.22 -7.76
N ALA A 614 -4.51 -19.50 -8.08
CA ALA A 614 -3.41 -20.43 -8.31
C ALA A 614 -3.80 -21.44 -9.41
N PRO A 615 -2.85 -21.82 -10.32
CA PRO A 615 -3.10 -22.83 -11.31
C PRO A 615 -3.49 -24.16 -10.64
N GLY A 616 -4.57 -24.79 -11.13
CA GLY A 616 -5.03 -26.07 -10.62
C GLY A 616 -5.66 -26.08 -9.23
N LEU A 617 -5.93 -24.91 -8.64
CA LEU A 617 -6.68 -24.78 -7.40
C LEU A 617 -8.05 -25.44 -7.56
N LYS A 618 -8.50 -26.10 -6.49
CA LYS A 618 -9.81 -26.77 -6.45
C LYS A 618 -10.54 -26.46 -5.17
N GLY A 619 -11.78 -26.02 -5.31
CA GLY A 619 -12.74 -25.91 -4.23
C GLY A 619 -13.50 -27.23 -4.01
N SER A 620 -13.83 -27.52 -2.75
CA SER A 620 -14.78 -28.56 -2.39
C SER A 620 -15.61 -28.15 -1.17
N SER A 621 -16.74 -28.83 -0.93
CA SER A 621 -17.59 -28.57 0.22
C SER A 621 -18.09 -29.85 0.83
N GLU A 622 -18.24 -29.86 2.16
CA GLU A 622 -18.73 -31.02 2.93
C GLU A 622 -19.80 -30.54 3.94
N GLY A 623 -20.67 -31.44 4.34
CA GLY A 623 -21.71 -31.16 5.36
C GLY A 623 -22.92 -30.39 4.82
N VAL A 624 -22.98 -30.11 3.54
CA VAL A 624 -24.08 -29.39 2.87
C VAL A 624 -24.40 -30.04 1.53
N ARG A 625 -25.68 -30.12 1.19
CA ARG A 625 -26.10 -30.56 -0.14
C ARG A 625 -26.29 -29.33 -1.04
N LEU A 626 -25.32 -29.05 -1.88
CA LEU A 626 -25.40 -27.98 -2.84
C LEU A 626 -26.17 -28.40 -4.09
N THR A 627 -27.01 -27.51 -4.59
CA THR A 627 -27.73 -27.64 -5.86
C THR A 627 -27.07 -26.71 -6.87
N PRO A 628 -26.45 -27.23 -7.94
CA PRO A 628 -25.85 -26.42 -8.97
C PRO A 628 -26.90 -25.58 -9.71
N GLN A 629 -26.58 -24.33 -10.00
CA GLN A 629 -27.34 -23.50 -10.92
C GLN A 629 -27.05 -23.98 -12.35
N ALA A 630 -28.10 -24.12 -13.16
CA ALA A 630 -27.97 -24.74 -14.46
C ALA A 630 -27.12 -23.93 -15.47
N GLN A 631 -27.14 -22.61 -15.33
CA GLN A 631 -26.42 -21.66 -16.20
C GLN A 631 -26.28 -20.30 -15.51
N GLY A 632 -25.57 -19.37 -16.17
CA GLY A 632 -25.41 -17.98 -15.73
C GLY A 632 -24.35 -17.82 -14.63
N THR A 633 -24.49 -16.78 -13.84
CA THR A 633 -23.49 -16.32 -12.87
C THR A 633 -24.13 -16.07 -11.50
N LEU A 634 -23.34 -15.61 -10.54
CA LEU A 634 -23.85 -15.21 -9.22
C LEU A 634 -24.80 -13.98 -9.32
N ALA A 635 -24.67 -13.18 -10.39
CA ALA A 635 -25.62 -12.10 -10.69
C ALA A 635 -27.03 -12.62 -11.04
N GLY A 636 -27.12 -13.82 -11.56
CA GLY A 636 -28.39 -14.47 -11.88
C GLY A 636 -28.23 -15.61 -12.91
N PRO A 637 -29.24 -16.52 -13.00
CA PRO A 637 -29.19 -17.65 -13.93
C PRO A 637 -29.25 -17.20 -15.41
N ASP A 638 -29.76 -16.01 -15.69
CA ASP A 638 -29.88 -15.46 -17.03
C ASP A 638 -28.78 -14.41 -17.33
N VAL A 639 -27.82 -14.22 -16.44
CA VAL A 639 -26.71 -13.27 -16.60
C VAL A 639 -25.47 -14.01 -17.04
N GLU A 640 -24.98 -13.69 -18.24
CA GLU A 640 -23.77 -14.29 -18.80
C GLU A 640 -22.49 -13.82 -18.06
N TYR A 641 -21.46 -14.63 -18.13
CA TYR A 641 -20.14 -14.26 -17.57
C TYR A 641 -19.56 -13.04 -18.27
N GLY A 642 -19.12 -12.05 -17.49
CA GLY A 642 -18.62 -10.78 -18.02
C GLY A 642 -19.68 -9.85 -18.62
N ALA A 643 -20.95 -10.10 -18.36
CA ALA A 643 -22.04 -9.23 -18.80
C ALA A 643 -21.84 -7.79 -18.31
N HIS A 644 -22.03 -6.82 -19.22
CA HIS A 644 -21.89 -5.41 -18.93
C HIS A 644 -23.13 -4.62 -19.37
N TYR A 645 -23.25 -3.42 -18.87
CA TYR A 645 -24.29 -2.46 -19.25
C TYR A 645 -23.67 -1.08 -19.46
N THR A 646 -24.34 -0.25 -20.24
CA THR A 646 -23.89 1.13 -20.45
C THR A 646 -24.63 2.04 -19.45
N ASP A 647 -23.88 2.78 -18.64
CA ASP A 647 -24.45 3.74 -17.70
C ASP A 647 -24.98 5.01 -18.41
N ALA A 648 -25.64 5.88 -17.64
CA ALA A 648 -26.22 7.12 -18.16
C ALA A 648 -25.16 8.10 -18.75
N SER A 649 -23.88 7.90 -18.45
CA SER A 649 -22.77 8.68 -19.02
C SER A 649 -22.18 8.06 -20.30
N GLY A 650 -22.75 6.94 -20.78
CA GLY A 650 -22.28 6.21 -21.95
C GLY A 650 -21.06 5.32 -21.69
N ARG A 651 -20.73 5.02 -20.41
CA ARG A 651 -19.60 4.16 -20.05
C ARG A 651 -20.06 2.74 -19.80
N GLU A 652 -19.24 1.78 -20.21
CA GLU A 652 -19.44 0.39 -19.86
C GLU A 652 -19.21 0.15 -18.37
N ARG A 653 -20.10 -0.64 -17.76
CA ARG A 653 -20.08 -1.02 -16.36
C ARG A 653 -20.40 -2.51 -16.21
N TRP A 654 -19.83 -3.10 -15.18
CA TRP A 654 -20.03 -4.50 -14.82
C TRP A 654 -20.59 -4.60 -13.41
N ASP A 655 -21.44 -5.59 -13.20
CA ASP A 655 -21.81 -6.06 -11.87
C ASP A 655 -20.75 -7.10 -11.44
N PRO A 656 -20.05 -6.95 -10.30
CA PRO A 656 -19.01 -7.90 -9.87
C PRO A 656 -19.50 -9.35 -9.80
N TYR A 657 -20.76 -9.55 -9.51
CA TYR A 657 -21.40 -10.87 -9.44
C TYR A 657 -21.42 -11.61 -10.81
N CYS A 658 -21.25 -10.90 -11.92
CA CYS A 658 -21.21 -11.50 -13.25
C CYS A 658 -19.86 -12.22 -13.57
N PHE A 659 -18.83 -12.01 -12.74
CA PHE A 659 -17.56 -12.69 -12.89
C PHE A 659 -17.44 -14.01 -12.11
N LEU A 660 -18.52 -14.44 -11.48
CA LEU A 660 -18.59 -15.67 -10.68
C LEU A 660 -19.61 -16.64 -11.29
N LYS A 661 -19.11 -17.75 -11.81
CA LYS A 661 -19.87 -18.83 -12.45
C LYS A 661 -19.80 -20.12 -11.63
N ASP A 662 -20.35 -21.21 -12.16
CA ASP A 662 -20.41 -22.53 -11.51
C ASP A 662 -21.07 -22.44 -10.12
N VAL A 663 -22.12 -21.61 -10.02
CA VAL A 663 -22.82 -21.32 -8.78
C VAL A 663 -23.57 -22.52 -8.28
N ALA A 664 -23.39 -22.88 -7.01
CA ALA A 664 -24.19 -23.88 -6.35
C ALA A 664 -24.64 -23.37 -4.97
N ARG A 665 -25.88 -23.76 -4.55
CA ARG A 665 -26.48 -23.24 -3.31
C ARG A 665 -27.10 -24.36 -2.51
N GLY A 666 -27.10 -24.23 -1.18
CA GLY A 666 -27.78 -25.18 -0.31
C GLY A 666 -27.90 -24.68 1.14
N PRO A 667 -28.97 -25.08 1.85
CA PRO A 667 -29.16 -24.68 3.24
C PRO A 667 -28.10 -25.33 4.12
N MET A 668 -27.53 -24.58 5.03
CA MET A 668 -26.61 -25.08 6.05
C MET A 668 -27.43 -25.75 7.16
N GLY A 669 -27.05 -26.98 7.56
CA GLY A 669 -27.74 -27.69 8.62
C GLY A 669 -27.49 -27.05 10.00
N ALA A 670 -28.43 -27.21 10.93
CA ALA A 670 -28.41 -26.48 12.22
C ALA A 670 -27.36 -26.96 13.25
N THR A 671 -26.74 -28.13 13.07
CA THR A 671 -25.99 -28.79 14.18
C THR A 671 -24.52 -29.13 13.90
N SER A 672 -24.08 -29.08 12.67
CA SER A 672 -22.72 -29.44 12.29
C SER A 672 -22.08 -28.34 11.47
N ALA A 673 -20.79 -28.14 11.61
CA ALA A 673 -20.04 -27.22 10.77
C ALA A 673 -20.16 -27.65 9.30
N VAL A 674 -20.38 -26.67 8.42
CA VAL A 674 -20.36 -26.84 6.98
C VAL A 674 -18.97 -26.40 6.49
N ILE A 675 -18.39 -27.14 5.59
CA ILE A 675 -16.99 -26.99 5.21
C ILE A 675 -16.88 -26.50 3.77
N ALA A 676 -16.00 -25.55 3.54
CA ALA A 676 -15.44 -25.24 2.23
C ALA A 676 -13.90 -25.37 2.29
N ASP A 677 -13.35 -26.10 1.34
CA ASP A 677 -11.91 -26.32 1.22
C ASP A 677 -11.36 -25.68 -0.04
N TYR A 678 -10.21 -25.06 0.08
CA TYR A 678 -9.38 -24.56 -1.01
C TYR A 678 -8.08 -25.37 -1.08
N GLY A 679 -7.97 -26.27 -2.07
CA GLY A 679 -6.83 -27.17 -2.22
C GLY A 679 -5.83 -26.69 -3.28
N PHE A 680 -4.60 -26.46 -2.88
CA PHE A 680 -3.49 -26.10 -3.72
C PHE A 680 -2.78 -27.34 -4.32
N THR A 681 -2.13 -27.18 -5.45
CA THR A 681 -1.51 -28.30 -6.18
C THR A 681 -0.33 -28.97 -5.46
N ASP A 682 0.27 -28.29 -4.50
CA ASP A 682 1.35 -28.81 -3.64
C ASP A 682 0.86 -29.54 -2.38
N GLY A 683 -0.44 -29.72 -2.26
CA GLY A 683 -1.07 -30.44 -1.13
C GLY A 683 -1.39 -29.59 0.09
N LEU A 684 -1.15 -28.28 0.02
CA LEU A 684 -1.63 -27.34 1.04
C LEU A 684 -3.15 -27.19 0.90
N GLN A 685 -3.83 -27.13 2.04
CA GLN A 685 -5.28 -26.94 2.13
C GLN A 685 -5.59 -25.77 3.05
N VAL A 686 -6.58 -24.97 2.67
CA VAL A 686 -7.23 -24.00 3.55
C VAL A 686 -8.67 -24.42 3.72
N ARG A 687 -9.07 -24.70 4.95
CA ARG A 687 -10.40 -25.18 5.30
C ARG A 687 -11.16 -24.14 6.10
N LEU A 688 -12.32 -23.77 5.61
CA LEU A 688 -13.29 -22.90 6.27
C LEU A 688 -14.40 -23.78 6.85
N ASN A 689 -14.49 -23.82 8.18
CA ASN A 689 -15.54 -24.56 8.88
C ASN A 689 -16.58 -23.54 9.33
N PHE A 690 -17.66 -23.39 8.58
CA PHE A 690 -18.76 -22.50 8.89
C PHE A 690 -19.66 -23.09 9.97
N VAL A 691 -19.87 -22.36 11.05
CA VAL A 691 -20.81 -22.74 12.11
C VAL A 691 -22.14 -22.08 11.85
N PRO A 692 -23.20 -22.83 11.50
CA PRO A 692 -24.49 -22.22 11.18
C PRO A 692 -25.11 -21.51 12.39
N ILE A 693 -25.53 -20.28 12.19
CA ILE A 693 -26.24 -19.46 13.16
C ILE A 693 -27.56 -18.98 12.51
N GLY A 694 -28.69 -19.46 13.01
CA GLY A 694 -29.97 -19.19 12.38
C GLY A 694 -30.09 -19.79 10.97
N GLU A 695 -31.04 -19.33 10.19
CA GLU A 695 -31.21 -19.75 8.80
C GLU A 695 -30.12 -19.16 7.93
N THR A 696 -29.23 -19.99 7.44
CA THR A 696 -28.09 -19.64 6.60
C THR A 696 -27.99 -20.60 5.43
N GLU A 697 -27.72 -20.13 4.23
CA GLU A 697 -27.34 -20.97 3.10
C GLU A 697 -25.83 -20.82 2.81
N LEU A 698 -25.23 -21.84 2.22
CA LEU A 698 -23.92 -21.75 1.60
C LEU A 698 -24.11 -21.60 0.10
N ILE A 699 -23.44 -20.59 -0.45
CA ILE A 699 -23.26 -20.43 -1.89
C ILE A 699 -21.81 -20.70 -2.20
N THR A 700 -21.53 -21.47 -3.23
CA THR A 700 -20.19 -21.60 -3.79
C THR A 700 -20.17 -21.11 -5.23
N ALA A 701 -19.07 -20.56 -5.66
CA ALA A 701 -18.89 -20.08 -7.02
C ALA A 701 -17.40 -20.18 -7.42
N ARG A 702 -17.14 -19.99 -8.70
CA ARG A 702 -15.81 -20.03 -9.26
C ARG A 702 -15.64 -18.94 -10.31
N GLY A 703 -14.48 -18.28 -10.33
CA GLY A 703 -14.21 -17.30 -11.36
C GLY A 703 -13.42 -16.11 -10.85
N GLY A 704 -13.39 -15.08 -11.66
CA GLY A 704 -12.69 -13.84 -11.46
C GLY A 704 -12.80 -12.99 -12.73
N ALA A 705 -12.30 -11.76 -12.73
CA ALA A 705 -12.30 -10.93 -13.93
C ALA A 705 -11.52 -11.61 -15.07
N PRO A 706 -12.00 -11.50 -16.32
CA PRO A 706 -11.46 -12.26 -17.45
C PRO A 706 -10.16 -11.62 -17.99
N ILE A 707 -9.06 -11.71 -17.24
CA ILE A 707 -7.77 -11.14 -17.63
C ILE A 707 -6.67 -12.19 -17.57
N GLY A 708 -6.16 -12.54 -18.75
CA GLY A 708 -5.11 -13.51 -18.95
C GLY A 708 -5.57 -14.96 -18.80
N PRO A 709 -4.88 -15.91 -19.44
CA PRO A 709 -5.29 -17.30 -19.50
C PRO A 709 -5.26 -18.04 -18.16
N ASP A 710 -4.42 -17.61 -17.23
CA ASP A 710 -4.22 -18.25 -15.92
C ASP A 710 -4.59 -17.36 -14.73
N LYS A 711 -5.01 -16.15 -14.98
CA LYS A 711 -5.43 -15.18 -13.96
C LYS A 711 -6.95 -15.17 -13.83
N GLY A 712 -7.44 -14.90 -12.63
CA GLY A 712 -8.86 -14.69 -12.40
C GLY A 712 -9.68 -15.94 -12.07
N VAL A 713 -9.07 -17.12 -11.94
CA VAL A 713 -9.78 -18.29 -11.44
C VAL A 713 -9.49 -18.50 -9.96
N MET A 714 -10.52 -18.26 -9.15
CA MET A 714 -10.51 -18.39 -7.70
C MET A 714 -11.71 -19.22 -7.28
N GLU A 715 -11.62 -19.84 -6.13
CA GLU A 715 -12.72 -20.57 -5.49
C GLU A 715 -13.36 -19.67 -4.43
N TRP A 716 -14.68 -19.70 -4.38
CA TRP A 716 -15.48 -18.81 -3.53
C TRP A 716 -16.46 -19.59 -2.68
N ALA A 717 -16.66 -19.10 -1.46
CA ALA A 717 -17.67 -19.62 -0.55
C ALA A 717 -18.34 -18.43 0.17
N PHE A 718 -19.68 -18.45 0.18
CA PHE A 718 -20.49 -17.36 0.73
C PHE A 718 -21.53 -17.91 1.69
N PRO A 719 -21.33 -17.86 3.01
CA PRO A 719 -22.42 -17.91 3.96
C PRO A 719 -23.37 -16.71 3.71
N HIS A 720 -24.65 -17.00 3.50
CA HIS A 720 -25.62 -16.01 3.08
C HIS A 720 -26.87 -16.04 3.96
N ARG A 721 -27.37 -14.87 4.36
CA ARG A 721 -28.55 -14.69 5.15
C ARG A 721 -29.44 -13.59 4.59
N GLN A 722 -30.75 -13.86 4.54
CA GLN A 722 -31.76 -12.87 4.15
C GLN A 722 -32.88 -12.80 5.21
N GLY A 723 -33.44 -11.61 5.37
CA GLY A 723 -34.50 -11.39 6.36
C GLY A 723 -35.23 -10.05 6.19
N ALA A 724 -35.94 -9.65 7.23
CA ALA A 724 -36.57 -8.34 7.28
C ALA A 724 -35.54 -7.22 7.46
N ALA A 725 -35.94 -5.99 7.16
CA ALA A 725 -35.12 -4.80 7.40
C ALA A 725 -34.65 -4.74 8.87
N GLY A 726 -33.38 -4.38 9.06
CA GLY A 726 -32.71 -4.45 10.34
C GLY A 726 -32.22 -5.86 10.68
N LEU A 727 -31.98 -6.69 9.65
CA LEU A 727 -31.45 -8.04 9.81
C LEU A 727 -30.21 -8.02 10.71
N GLN A 728 -30.18 -8.95 11.66
CA GLN A 728 -29.05 -9.19 12.52
C GLN A 728 -28.41 -10.52 12.15
N SER A 729 -27.12 -10.51 11.83
CA SER A 729 -26.36 -11.70 11.47
C SER A 729 -25.10 -11.83 12.30
N GLN A 730 -24.76 -13.06 12.62
CA GLN A 730 -23.50 -13.45 13.22
C GLN A 730 -22.96 -14.62 12.41
N PHE A 731 -21.84 -14.40 11.74
CA PHE A 731 -21.12 -15.43 10.98
C PHE A 731 -19.94 -15.90 11.79
N VAL A 732 -19.83 -17.22 11.98
CA VAL A 732 -18.73 -17.83 12.74
C VAL A 732 -18.03 -18.84 11.86
N THR A 733 -16.72 -18.66 11.69
CA THR A 733 -15.88 -19.52 10.85
C THR A 733 -14.66 -19.95 11.64
N VAL A 734 -14.38 -21.26 11.67
CA VAL A 734 -13.11 -21.79 12.18
C VAL A 734 -12.24 -22.13 10.99
N ILE A 735 -11.08 -21.49 10.91
CA ILE A 735 -10.16 -21.57 9.77
C ILE A 735 -8.99 -22.48 10.15
N GLU A 736 -8.71 -23.47 9.32
CA GLU A 736 -7.62 -24.42 9.44
C GLU A 736 -6.79 -24.40 8.16
N ALA A 737 -5.47 -24.24 8.28
CA ALA A 737 -4.56 -24.43 7.16
C ALA A 737 -3.59 -25.58 7.49
N TYR A 738 -3.38 -26.49 6.54
CA TYR A 738 -2.56 -27.68 6.76
C TYR A 738 -1.96 -28.25 5.47
N ALA A 739 -0.79 -28.85 5.58
CA ALA A 739 -0.19 -29.63 4.52
C ALA A 739 -0.18 -31.12 4.93
N GLY A 740 -0.87 -31.97 4.19
CA GLY A 740 -0.99 -33.39 4.50
C GLY A 740 -2.15 -33.71 5.46
N ASN A 741 -1.87 -34.00 6.73
CA ASN A 741 -2.91 -34.41 7.69
C ASN A 741 -3.60 -33.20 8.32
N ARG A 742 -4.91 -33.30 8.49
CA ARG A 742 -5.71 -32.31 9.22
C ARG A 742 -5.30 -32.24 10.68
N VAL A 743 -5.42 -31.04 11.24
CA VAL A 743 -5.13 -30.75 12.65
C VAL A 743 -6.41 -30.87 13.47
N LEU A 744 -7.53 -30.30 12.99
CA LEU A 744 -8.78 -30.29 13.73
C LEU A 744 -9.58 -31.57 13.51
N GLY A 745 -10.06 -32.19 14.59
CA GLY A 745 -10.88 -33.38 14.54
C GLY A 745 -12.36 -33.09 14.24
N GLY A 746 -12.94 -32.15 14.93
CA GLY A 746 -14.35 -31.77 14.74
C GLY A 746 -14.68 -30.47 15.47
N ILE A 747 -15.75 -29.81 15.01
CA ILE A 747 -16.24 -28.54 15.58
C ILE A 747 -17.72 -28.72 15.86
N HIS A 748 -18.14 -28.53 17.11
CA HIS A 748 -19.51 -28.73 17.57
C HIS A 748 -19.95 -27.54 18.42
N ARG A 749 -21.18 -27.09 18.22
CA ARG A 749 -21.82 -26.15 19.14
C ARG A 749 -22.17 -26.87 20.47
N LEU A 750 -21.81 -26.24 21.56
CA LEU A 750 -22.23 -26.65 22.89
C LEU A 750 -23.49 -25.87 23.29
N PRO A 751 -24.43 -26.52 24.04
CA PRO A 751 -25.57 -25.80 24.58
C PRO A 751 -25.12 -24.68 25.52
N CYS A 752 -25.61 -23.50 25.32
CA CYS A 752 -25.42 -22.35 26.21
C CYS A 752 -26.60 -21.39 26.10
N GLU A 753 -26.80 -20.59 27.12
CA GLU A 753 -27.85 -19.60 27.19
C GLU A 753 -27.31 -18.24 27.63
N ALA A 754 -27.93 -17.16 27.17
CA ALA A 754 -27.65 -15.83 27.67
C ALA A 754 -28.15 -15.66 29.10
N VAL A 755 -27.36 -14.97 29.93
CA VAL A 755 -27.78 -14.55 31.26
C VAL A 755 -28.09 -13.06 31.21
N GLY A 756 -29.37 -12.69 31.11
CA GLY A 756 -29.82 -11.32 30.88
C GLY A 756 -29.97 -10.96 29.41
N GLU A 757 -29.93 -9.67 29.10
CA GLU A 757 -30.01 -9.19 27.71
C GLU A 757 -28.75 -9.53 26.93
N ALA A 758 -28.94 -10.09 25.73
CA ALA A 758 -27.86 -10.36 24.80
C ALA A 758 -28.10 -9.62 23.48
N GLU A 759 -27.11 -8.94 22.98
CA GLU A 759 -27.14 -8.26 21.70
C GLU A 759 -27.15 -9.26 20.53
N TYR A 760 -26.37 -10.33 20.65
CA TYR A 760 -26.32 -11.46 19.73
C TYR A 760 -26.49 -12.77 20.46
N GLU A 761 -26.90 -13.81 19.74
CA GLU A 761 -26.97 -15.15 20.30
C GLU A 761 -25.58 -15.55 20.86
N PRO A 762 -25.46 -15.94 22.14
CA PRO A 762 -24.22 -16.42 22.70
C PRO A 762 -23.80 -17.73 22.05
N ILE A 763 -22.49 -17.95 21.90
CA ILE A 763 -21.97 -19.14 21.24
C ILE A 763 -20.93 -19.82 22.13
N ALA A 764 -21.05 -21.15 22.22
CA ALA A 764 -20.00 -22.00 22.76
C ALA A 764 -19.64 -23.07 21.73
N LEU A 765 -18.36 -23.18 21.40
CA LEU A 765 -17.84 -24.17 20.44
C LEU A 765 -16.85 -25.11 21.12
N ALA A 766 -16.99 -26.40 20.90
CA ALA A 766 -15.94 -27.36 21.17
C ALA A 766 -15.18 -27.64 19.87
N VAL A 767 -13.91 -27.32 19.86
CA VAL A 767 -12.98 -27.60 18.76
C VAL A 767 -12.09 -28.75 19.20
N THR A 768 -12.24 -29.92 18.57
CA THR A 768 -11.41 -31.09 18.85
C THR A 768 -10.03 -30.91 18.24
N VAL A 769 -9.00 -31.01 19.06
CA VAL A 769 -7.60 -30.79 18.69
C VAL A 769 -6.74 -31.96 19.15
N PRO A 770 -5.50 -32.10 18.71
CA PRO A 770 -4.59 -33.14 19.20
C PRO A 770 -4.48 -33.17 20.74
N GLY A 771 -4.77 -34.31 21.33
CA GLY A 771 -4.70 -34.54 22.76
C GLY A 771 -5.82 -33.93 23.60
N GLY A 772 -6.87 -33.34 23.02
CA GLY A 772 -7.97 -32.78 23.78
C GLY A 772 -8.97 -31.95 22.98
N ARG A 773 -9.45 -30.89 23.60
CA ARG A 773 -10.34 -29.91 22.93
C ARG A 773 -10.11 -28.51 23.45
N ASP A 774 -10.45 -27.55 22.65
CA ASP A 774 -10.59 -26.15 23.06
C ASP A 774 -12.08 -25.79 23.08
N ILE A 775 -12.56 -25.13 24.13
CA ILE A 775 -13.93 -24.58 24.20
C ILE A 775 -13.81 -23.07 24.01
N ILE A 776 -14.42 -22.57 22.95
CA ILE A 776 -14.45 -21.14 22.58
C ILE A 776 -15.80 -20.59 22.98
N LEU A 777 -15.81 -19.54 23.78
CA LEU A 777 -17.01 -18.86 24.26
C LEU A 777 -17.06 -17.44 23.70
N LEU A 778 -18.19 -17.04 23.13
CA LEU A 778 -18.34 -15.81 22.39
C LEU A 778 -19.63 -15.08 22.79
N ASN A 779 -19.49 -13.80 23.15
CA ASN A 779 -20.60 -12.88 23.35
C ASN A 779 -20.44 -11.61 22.52
N GLY A 780 -21.53 -10.86 22.38
CA GLY A 780 -21.54 -9.58 21.64
C GLY A 780 -20.92 -8.42 22.41
N ARG A 781 -20.96 -8.43 23.75
CA ARG A 781 -20.55 -7.30 24.60
C ARG A 781 -19.68 -7.76 25.74
N GLU A 782 -18.88 -6.86 26.30
CA GLU A 782 -17.98 -7.11 27.43
C GLU A 782 -18.72 -7.42 28.73
N ASP A 783 -19.88 -6.84 28.92
CA ASP A 783 -20.74 -7.04 30.09
C ASP A 783 -21.80 -8.15 29.89
N ALA A 784 -21.89 -8.73 28.69
CA ALA A 784 -22.80 -9.83 28.41
C ALA A 784 -22.31 -11.13 29.05
N SER A 785 -23.27 -11.92 29.54
CA SER A 785 -22.99 -13.21 30.21
C SER A 785 -23.63 -14.36 29.46
N LEU A 786 -22.91 -15.48 29.39
CA LEU A 786 -23.42 -16.77 28.93
C LEU A 786 -23.13 -17.85 29.96
N ARG A 787 -23.97 -18.90 29.96
CA ARG A 787 -23.76 -20.09 30.81
C ARG A 787 -24.05 -21.35 30.00
N GLY A 788 -23.19 -22.34 30.14
CA GLY A 788 -23.43 -23.73 29.76
C GLY A 788 -23.48 -24.65 30.98
N GLU A 789 -23.41 -25.97 30.76
CA GLU A 789 -23.45 -26.95 31.83
C GLU A 789 -22.27 -26.80 32.80
N ASP A 790 -21.05 -26.73 32.29
CA ASP A 790 -19.80 -26.67 33.05
C ASP A 790 -18.97 -25.40 32.84
N PHE A 791 -19.48 -24.42 32.14
CA PHE A 791 -18.77 -23.20 31.84
C PHE A 791 -19.66 -21.96 31.96
N ALA A 792 -19.01 -20.81 32.23
CA ALA A 792 -19.67 -19.50 32.22
C ALA A 792 -18.67 -18.43 31.78
N LEU A 793 -19.16 -17.43 31.04
CA LEU A 793 -18.39 -16.26 30.61
C LEU A 793 -19.21 -14.99 30.84
N THR A 794 -18.59 -13.98 31.46
CA THR A 794 -19.00 -12.57 31.34
C THR A 794 -17.87 -11.83 30.62
N GLY A 795 -18.08 -11.53 29.35
CA GLY A 795 -17.04 -10.98 28.49
C GLY A 795 -17.31 -11.26 27.03
N ARG A 796 -16.46 -10.75 26.14
CA ARG A 796 -16.58 -10.93 24.67
C ARG A 796 -16.05 -12.27 24.18
N PHE A 797 -14.93 -12.73 24.79
CA PHE A 797 -14.24 -13.95 24.37
C PHE A 797 -13.69 -14.72 25.55
N GLY A 798 -13.88 -16.03 25.55
CA GLY A 798 -13.31 -16.99 26.50
C GLY A 798 -12.75 -18.21 25.79
N LEU A 799 -11.55 -18.64 26.19
CA LEU A 799 -10.98 -19.93 25.79
C LEU A 799 -10.77 -20.79 27.01
N VAL A 800 -11.33 -22.02 26.97
CA VAL A 800 -11.01 -23.11 27.93
C VAL A 800 -10.24 -24.18 27.16
N ARG A 801 -9.00 -24.41 27.52
CA ARG A 801 -8.15 -25.43 26.88
C ARG A 801 -8.11 -26.70 27.73
N GLU A 802 -8.57 -27.81 27.21
CA GLU A 802 -8.52 -29.13 27.85
C GLU A 802 -7.52 -30.03 27.12
N ARG A 803 -6.61 -30.61 27.86
CA ARG A 803 -5.66 -31.62 27.37
C ARG A 803 -5.67 -32.82 28.28
N ALA A 804 -5.71 -34.04 27.69
CA ALA A 804 -5.81 -35.30 28.45
C ALA A 804 -6.94 -35.32 29.52
N GLY A 805 -8.07 -34.67 29.19
CA GLY A 805 -9.26 -34.60 30.06
C GLY A 805 -9.13 -33.66 31.27
N LYS A 806 -8.13 -32.74 31.24
CA LYS A 806 -7.95 -31.71 32.28
C LYS A 806 -7.90 -30.33 31.63
N VAL A 807 -8.46 -29.34 32.30
CA VAL A 807 -8.30 -27.94 31.93
C VAL A 807 -6.85 -27.53 32.18
N THR A 808 -6.19 -26.98 31.20
CA THR A 808 -4.79 -26.53 31.28
C THR A 808 -4.66 -25.02 31.13
N GLU A 809 -5.66 -24.34 30.55
CA GLU A 809 -5.68 -22.89 30.41
C GLU A 809 -7.12 -22.34 30.41
N LEU A 810 -7.32 -21.23 31.10
CA LEU A 810 -8.48 -20.36 30.98
C LEU A 810 -7.97 -18.99 30.50
N ARG A 811 -8.53 -18.49 29.43
CA ARG A 811 -8.23 -17.16 28.91
C ARG A 811 -9.50 -16.33 28.73
N LEU A 812 -9.53 -15.21 29.41
CA LEU A 812 -10.60 -14.24 29.36
C LEU A 812 -10.13 -12.99 28.60
N VAL A 813 -10.88 -12.56 27.60
CA VAL A 813 -10.58 -11.34 26.83
C VAL A 813 -11.80 -10.44 26.81
N ALA A 814 -11.60 -9.16 27.11
CA ALA A 814 -12.63 -8.14 27.21
C ALA A 814 -13.81 -8.63 28.05
N GLY A 815 -13.53 -8.91 29.33
CA GLY A 815 -14.52 -9.46 30.24
C GLY A 815 -14.09 -9.45 31.69
N SER A 816 -15.00 -9.87 32.59
CA SER A 816 -14.80 -9.86 34.04
C SER A 816 -14.80 -11.25 34.67
N HIS A 817 -15.33 -12.27 33.96
CA HIS A 817 -15.44 -13.60 34.53
C HIS A 817 -15.39 -14.71 33.47
N LEU A 818 -14.58 -15.74 33.72
CA LEU A 818 -14.60 -16.99 32.97
C LEU A 818 -14.46 -18.16 33.97
N ALA A 819 -15.34 -19.15 33.88
CA ALA A 819 -15.29 -20.35 34.72
C ALA A 819 -15.45 -21.61 33.87
N CYS A 820 -14.82 -22.71 34.36
CA CYS A 820 -15.03 -24.07 33.86
C CYS A 820 -14.86 -25.04 35.03
N GLY A 821 -15.97 -25.72 35.41
CA GLY A 821 -16.03 -26.51 36.63
C GLY A 821 -15.71 -25.66 37.88
N ASP A 822 -14.74 -26.11 38.68
CA ASP A 822 -14.26 -25.39 39.88
C ASP A 822 -13.19 -24.31 39.57
N LEU A 823 -12.73 -24.22 38.33
CA LEU A 823 -11.69 -23.27 37.93
C LEU A 823 -12.31 -21.96 37.44
N LYS A 824 -11.71 -20.86 37.84
CA LYS A 824 -12.17 -19.53 37.39
C LYS A 824 -11.06 -18.51 37.23
N VAL A 825 -11.28 -17.57 36.32
CA VAL A 825 -10.53 -16.33 36.18
C VAL A 825 -11.50 -15.19 36.39
N GLU A 826 -11.15 -14.29 37.28
CA GLU A 826 -11.93 -13.10 37.59
C GLU A 826 -11.06 -11.87 37.43
N GLN A 827 -11.61 -10.85 36.78
CA GLN A 827 -11.04 -9.51 36.74
C GLN A 827 -12.05 -8.51 37.30
N PRO A 828 -11.61 -7.56 38.14
CA PRO A 828 -12.52 -6.50 38.55
C PRO A 828 -12.97 -5.71 37.31
N ALA A 829 -14.27 -5.57 37.16
CA ALA A 829 -14.80 -4.61 36.19
C ALA A 829 -14.31 -3.21 36.58
N LEU A 830 -13.73 -2.49 35.63
CA LEU A 830 -13.39 -1.10 35.88
C LEU A 830 -14.68 -0.31 36.06
N ALA A 831 -14.71 0.57 37.06
CA ALA A 831 -15.91 1.33 37.44
C ALA A 831 -16.20 2.49 36.48
N GLY A 832 -16.02 2.30 35.16
CA GLY A 832 -16.20 3.26 34.11
C GLY A 832 -14.87 3.82 33.55
N PRO A 833 -14.93 4.71 32.55
CA PRO A 833 -13.75 5.35 31.97
C PRO A 833 -13.12 6.39 32.91
N ALA A 834 -11.82 6.59 32.82
CA ALA A 834 -11.14 7.77 33.35
C ALA A 834 -11.25 8.95 32.37
N GLN A 835 -11.09 10.18 32.83
CA GLN A 835 -11.20 11.38 31.99
C GLN A 835 -9.85 12.06 31.85
N ILE A 836 -9.51 12.54 30.65
CA ILE A 836 -8.34 13.38 30.41
C ILE A 836 -8.59 14.75 31.01
N VAL A 837 -7.76 15.16 31.95
CA VAL A 837 -7.85 16.47 32.61
C VAL A 837 -6.69 17.41 32.22
N ALA A 838 -5.63 16.86 31.62
CA ALA A 838 -4.54 17.64 31.02
C ALA A 838 -3.84 16.83 29.94
N ALA A 839 -3.33 17.52 28.93
CA ALA A 839 -2.49 16.96 27.86
C ALA A 839 -1.18 17.76 27.75
N ASP A 840 -0.05 17.05 27.79
CA ASP A 840 1.30 17.60 27.61
C ASP A 840 1.88 17.04 26.30
N ARG A 841 1.75 17.81 25.25
CA ARG A 841 2.16 17.40 23.89
C ARG A 841 3.67 17.22 23.77
N THR A 842 4.45 18.03 24.49
CA THR A 842 5.92 17.98 24.44
C THR A 842 6.45 16.66 25.00
N ASN A 843 5.84 16.18 26.08
CA ASN A 843 6.25 14.94 26.76
C ASN A 843 5.38 13.75 26.37
N ARG A 844 4.48 13.89 25.39
CA ARG A 844 3.52 12.84 24.98
C ARG A 844 2.74 12.29 26.17
N ALA A 845 2.30 13.15 27.08
CA ALA A 845 1.68 12.72 28.32
C ALA A 845 0.27 13.26 28.48
N ILE A 846 -0.58 12.43 29.12
CA ILE A 846 -1.92 12.82 29.56
C ILE A 846 -2.05 12.62 31.07
N GLU A 847 -2.83 13.49 31.72
CA GLU A 847 -3.24 13.29 33.10
C GLU A 847 -4.70 12.85 33.14
N LEU A 848 -4.95 11.77 33.85
CA LEU A 848 -6.25 11.17 33.99
C LEU A 848 -6.81 11.38 35.40
N GLU A 849 -8.12 11.65 35.49
CA GLU A 849 -8.89 11.61 36.72
C GLU A 849 -10.00 10.57 36.61
N GLY A 850 -10.13 9.71 37.61
CA GLY A 850 -11.13 8.64 37.66
C GLY A 850 -10.55 7.26 37.92
N PRO A 851 -11.30 6.19 37.61
CA PRO A 851 -10.86 4.83 37.86
C PRO A 851 -9.76 4.42 36.87
N VAL A 852 -8.61 4.06 37.42
CA VAL A 852 -7.43 3.61 36.67
C VAL A 852 -6.92 2.31 37.32
N PRO A 853 -6.52 1.31 36.55
CA PRO A 853 -5.87 0.10 37.09
C PRO A 853 -4.64 0.44 37.93
N PRO A 854 -4.07 -0.51 38.72
CA PRO A 854 -2.84 -0.30 39.43
C PRO A 854 -1.75 0.23 38.51
N VAL A 855 -1.13 1.38 38.85
CA VAL A 855 -0.21 2.15 38.00
C VAL A 855 0.97 1.31 37.53
N GLU A 856 1.46 0.42 38.39
CA GLU A 856 2.55 -0.52 38.10
C GLU A 856 2.23 -1.54 37.01
N THR A 857 0.96 -1.68 36.64
CA THR A 857 0.50 -2.60 35.58
C THR A 857 0.26 -1.94 34.24
N LEU A 858 0.42 -0.61 34.14
CA LEU A 858 0.01 0.16 32.95
C LEU A 858 1.06 0.23 31.86
N ALA A 859 2.35 0.30 32.22
CA ALA A 859 3.42 0.32 31.23
C ALA A 859 3.36 -0.93 30.32
N GLY A 860 3.44 -0.72 29.03
CA GLY A 860 3.27 -1.77 28.01
C GLY A 860 1.82 -2.12 27.68
N ARG A 861 0.82 -1.57 28.38
CA ARG A 861 -0.60 -1.77 28.02
C ARG A 861 -1.07 -0.76 27.01
N ARG A 862 -2.06 -1.17 26.24
CA ARG A 862 -2.83 -0.30 25.36
C ARG A 862 -3.90 0.43 26.16
N VAL A 863 -4.09 1.72 25.82
CA VAL A 863 -5.25 2.49 26.23
C VAL A 863 -6.04 2.93 25.01
N ILE A 864 -7.35 3.00 25.16
CA ILE A 864 -8.27 3.52 24.16
C ILE A 864 -8.74 4.87 24.65
N VAL A 865 -8.55 5.90 23.83
CA VAL A 865 -9.15 7.21 24.05
C VAL A 865 -10.43 7.29 23.24
N ASP A 866 -11.54 7.55 23.94
CA ASP A 866 -12.88 7.69 23.40
C ASP A 866 -13.29 9.14 23.44
N ASN A 867 -13.43 9.72 22.29
CA ASN A 867 -13.91 11.09 22.13
C ASN A 867 -15.45 11.08 22.05
N HIS A 868 -16.09 10.67 23.14
CA HIS A 868 -17.56 10.59 23.28
C HIS A 868 -18.26 9.84 22.15
N GLY A 869 -17.61 8.79 21.62
CA GLY A 869 -18.12 7.95 20.54
C GLY A 869 -17.90 8.48 19.12
N GLU A 870 -17.36 9.67 18.97
CA GLU A 870 -17.03 10.24 17.65
C GLU A 870 -15.75 9.67 17.06
N ARG A 871 -14.76 9.43 17.94
CA ARG A 871 -13.46 8.84 17.57
C ARG A 871 -12.97 7.93 18.67
N LEU A 872 -12.44 6.76 18.30
CA LEU A 872 -11.68 5.88 19.17
C LEU A 872 -10.24 5.82 18.63
N SER A 873 -9.27 6.13 19.48
CA SER A 873 -7.85 6.04 19.15
C SER A 873 -7.11 5.20 20.17
N SER A 874 -6.09 4.49 19.75
CA SER A 874 -5.31 3.60 20.59
C SER A 874 -3.90 4.13 20.79
N TYR A 875 -3.37 3.94 22.00
CA TYR A 875 -2.01 4.33 22.38
C TYR A 875 -1.37 3.27 23.28
N LEU A 876 -0.07 3.10 23.13
CA LEU A 876 0.72 2.30 24.05
C LEU A 876 1.24 3.16 25.19
N VAL A 877 1.01 2.73 26.43
CA VAL A 877 1.53 3.40 27.63
C VAL A 877 3.01 3.06 27.76
N GLN A 878 3.87 4.07 27.67
CA GLN A 878 5.32 3.91 27.86
C GLN A 878 5.70 3.95 29.33
N ALA A 879 5.05 4.83 30.10
CA ALA A 879 5.24 4.97 31.54
C ALA A 879 3.97 5.49 32.21
N ALA A 880 3.82 5.20 33.50
CA ALA A 880 2.71 5.68 34.29
C ALA A 880 3.18 6.14 35.67
N GLU A 881 2.64 7.24 36.16
CA GLU A 881 2.98 7.83 37.44
C GLU A 881 1.70 8.26 38.18
N ARG A 882 1.61 7.93 39.49
CA ARG A 882 0.52 8.43 40.32
C ARG A 882 0.86 9.81 40.90
N LEU A 883 0.12 10.80 40.49
CA LEU A 883 0.28 12.19 40.95
C LEU A 883 -0.48 12.47 42.25
N SER A 884 -1.64 11.83 42.45
CA SER A 884 -2.47 11.96 43.63
C SER A 884 -3.37 10.73 43.80
N PRO A 885 -4.16 10.59 44.88
CA PRO A 885 -5.08 9.45 45.03
C PRO A 885 -6.05 9.29 43.86
N THR A 886 -6.42 10.38 43.16
CA THR A 886 -7.38 10.38 42.04
C THR A 886 -6.76 10.67 40.68
N ARG A 887 -5.48 11.06 40.60
CA ARG A 887 -4.81 11.46 39.36
C ARG A 887 -3.62 10.56 39.01
N VAL A 888 -3.56 10.21 37.76
CA VAL A 888 -2.47 9.43 37.16
C VAL A 888 -2.00 10.13 35.89
N ARG A 889 -0.68 10.21 35.72
CA ARG A 889 -0.05 10.64 34.46
C ARG A 889 0.38 9.42 33.67
N LEU A 890 0.00 9.39 32.39
CA LEU A 890 0.45 8.39 31.43
C LEU A 890 1.33 9.05 30.40
N GLN A 891 2.47 8.48 30.10
CA GLN A 891 3.27 8.78 28.95
C GLN A 891 2.89 7.83 27.82
N LEU A 892 2.49 8.38 26.68
CA LEU A 892 2.03 7.65 25.51
C LEU A 892 3.13 7.51 24.47
N ASP A 893 2.96 6.59 23.58
CA ASP A 893 3.88 6.37 22.46
C ASP A 893 3.76 7.44 21.37
N SER A 894 2.69 8.23 21.32
CA SER A 894 2.47 9.30 20.34
C SER A 894 1.80 10.53 20.95
N THR A 895 2.05 11.70 20.33
CA THR A 895 1.34 12.95 20.63
C THR A 895 -0.11 12.93 20.18
N GLY A 896 -0.47 12.01 19.28
CA GLY A 896 -1.77 11.97 18.61
C GLY A 896 -1.95 13.07 17.56
N LEU A 897 -0.87 13.65 17.02
CA LEU A 897 -0.94 14.69 16.00
C LEU A 897 -1.53 14.15 14.70
N LEU A 898 -2.67 14.67 14.29
CA LEU A 898 -3.33 14.40 13.01
C LEU A 898 -2.74 15.26 11.90
N GLY A 899 -2.63 16.55 12.12
CA GLY A 899 -2.08 17.48 11.15
C GLY A 899 -1.88 18.88 11.73
N GLU A 900 -1.21 19.72 10.96
CA GLU A 900 -0.91 21.09 11.31
C GLU A 900 -1.13 22.02 10.12
N GLY A 901 -1.37 23.31 10.40
CA GLY A 901 -1.61 24.29 9.37
C GLY A 901 -1.44 25.72 9.88
N ILE A 902 -1.72 26.65 8.99
CA ILE A 902 -1.69 28.10 9.27
C ILE A 902 -3.08 28.68 9.01
N ALA A 903 -3.64 29.37 9.97
CA ALA A 903 -4.92 30.04 9.82
C ALA A 903 -4.76 31.34 9.02
N THR A 904 -5.29 31.40 7.80
CA THR A 904 -5.16 32.58 6.92
C THR A 904 -6.39 33.47 6.88
N ALA A 905 -7.57 32.93 7.21
CA ALA A 905 -8.81 33.68 7.31
C ALA A 905 -9.82 32.92 8.19
N PHE A 906 -10.86 33.63 8.62
CA PHE A 906 -11.91 33.10 9.47
C PHE A 906 -13.29 33.39 8.90
N GLU A 907 -14.15 32.36 8.94
CA GLU A 907 -15.59 32.48 8.70
C GLU A 907 -16.34 31.89 9.90
N ASP A 908 -17.66 32.05 9.99
CA ASP A 908 -18.40 31.51 11.13
C ASP A 908 -18.32 29.97 11.17
N GLY A 909 -17.66 29.43 12.19
CA GLY A 909 -17.42 28.02 12.36
C GLY A 909 -16.34 27.42 11.45
N LEU A 910 -15.62 28.24 10.68
CA LEU A 910 -14.61 27.80 9.71
C LEU A 910 -13.29 28.54 9.90
N ILE A 911 -12.20 27.80 9.75
CA ILE A 911 -10.83 28.32 9.71
C ILE A 911 -10.26 28.00 8.35
N ARG A 912 -9.92 29.01 7.56
CA ARG A 912 -9.23 28.80 6.28
C ARG A 912 -7.76 28.49 6.56
N ASN A 913 -7.34 27.32 6.11
CA ASN A 913 -5.93 26.92 6.13
C ASN A 913 -5.26 27.41 4.85
N GLY A 914 -4.35 28.37 4.97
CA GLY A 914 -3.56 28.85 3.85
C GLY A 914 -2.49 27.84 3.51
N PRO A 915 -2.43 27.39 2.25
CA PRO A 915 -1.29 26.65 1.80
C PRO A 915 -0.16 27.64 1.58
N GLU A 916 0.95 27.36 2.16
CA GLU A 916 2.21 27.89 1.65
C GLU A 916 2.50 27.31 0.25
N ILE A 917 1.72 26.28 -0.16
CA ILE A 917 1.96 25.46 -1.32
C ILE A 917 0.65 25.21 -2.04
N ALA A 918 0.53 25.78 -3.22
CA ALA A 918 -0.72 25.83 -3.95
C ALA A 918 -1.02 24.58 -4.80
N MET A 919 -0.05 23.68 -5.02
CA MET A 919 -0.18 22.69 -6.09
C MET A 919 0.00 21.26 -5.59
N PRO A 920 -0.86 20.32 -5.99
CA PRO A 920 -0.58 18.91 -5.81
C PRO A 920 0.61 18.49 -6.66
N LEU A 921 1.47 17.67 -6.12
CA LEU A 921 2.41 16.90 -6.91
C LEU A 921 1.70 15.70 -7.45
N ALA A 922 2.18 15.23 -8.55
CA ALA A 922 1.75 14.04 -9.20
C ALA A 922 0.28 14.00 -9.56
N GLY A 923 -0.01 13.38 -10.59
CA GLY A 923 -1.32 13.19 -11.15
C GLY A 923 -2.35 12.52 -10.26
N LEU A 924 -2.00 12.20 -9.07
CA LEU A 924 -2.92 11.69 -8.09
C LEU A 924 -3.24 12.83 -7.15
N VAL A 925 -4.34 13.36 -7.33
CA VAL A 925 -5.37 13.93 -6.50
C VAL A 925 -4.97 14.46 -5.12
N GLU A 926 -3.72 14.51 -4.81
CA GLU A 926 -3.26 14.80 -3.49
C GLU A 926 -2.96 16.25 -3.36
N ILE A 927 -3.79 16.89 -2.59
CA ILE A 927 -3.62 18.26 -2.19
C ILE A 927 -2.64 18.25 -1.05
N ASN A 928 -1.41 18.19 -1.35
CA ASN A 928 -0.35 18.05 -0.38
C ASN A 928 0.09 19.35 0.25
N GLY A 929 0.75 19.25 1.36
CA GLY A 929 1.12 20.38 2.20
C GLY A 929 -0.07 20.99 2.89
N ARG A 930 -1.24 20.36 2.74
CA ARG A 930 -2.49 20.68 3.39
C ARG A 930 -2.86 19.57 4.32
N LEU A 931 -3.79 19.89 5.18
CA LEU A 931 -4.54 18.87 5.87
C LEU A 931 -5.21 18.00 4.81
N ASP A 932 -5.13 16.70 4.98
CA ASP A 932 -5.84 15.79 4.11
C ASP A 932 -7.35 16.15 4.11
N ALA A 933 -7.94 16.32 2.94
CA ALA A 933 -9.33 16.74 2.79
C ALA A 933 -10.36 15.65 3.13
N SER A 934 -10.06 14.74 4.05
CA SER A 934 -10.98 13.74 4.57
C SER A 934 -11.72 14.27 5.78
N ASP A 935 -12.99 14.53 5.65
CA ASP A 935 -13.84 14.89 6.76
C ASP A 935 -13.69 13.90 7.91
N ALA A 936 -13.63 12.61 7.59
CA ALA A 936 -13.61 11.54 8.55
C ALA A 936 -12.28 11.40 9.30
N PHE A 937 -11.15 11.78 8.68
CA PHE A 937 -9.84 11.64 9.31
C PHE A 937 -9.63 12.60 10.47
N TYR A 938 -10.14 13.84 10.36
CA TYR A 938 -10.02 14.88 11.39
C TYR A 938 -11.22 14.96 12.32
N HIS A 939 -12.29 14.20 12.04
CA HIS A 939 -13.52 14.22 12.83
C HIS A 939 -13.25 13.85 14.29
N GLY A 940 -13.80 14.66 15.21
CA GLY A 940 -13.58 14.50 16.64
C GLY A 940 -12.20 14.98 17.13
N GLY A 941 -11.35 15.50 16.24
CA GLY A 941 -10.05 16.05 16.64
C GLY A 941 -10.13 17.33 17.46
N HIS A 942 -9.06 17.65 18.18
CA HIS A 942 -8.88 18.83 18.99
C HIS A 942 -7.89 19.78 18.30
N LEU A 943 -8.36 20.96 17.90
CA LEU A 943 -7.49 22.00 17.35
C LEU A 943 -6.94 22.87 18.49
N GLU A 944 -5.64 22.87 18.59
CA GLU A 944 -4.87 23.67 19.56
C GLU A 944 -3.98 24.69 18.82
N THR A 945 -3.65 25.77 19.50
CA THR A 945 -2.71 26.80 19.02
C THR A 945 -1.63 27.06 20.07
N GLY A 946 -0.66 27.91 19.76
CA GLY A 946 0.33 28.33 20.77
C GLY A 946 -0.27 29.17 21.92
N LYS A 947 -1.55 29.57 21.87
CA LYS A 947 -2.23 30.31 22.90
C LYS A 947 -2.85 29.36 23.93
N PRO A 948 -2.56 29.51 25.23
CA PRO A 948 -3.15 28.70 26.28
C PRO A 948 -4.68 28.74 26.31
N GLY A 949 -5.32 27.57 26.46
CA GLY A 949 -6.77 27.47 26.63
C GLY A 949 -7.54 27.48 25.29
N VAL A 950 -6.88 27.41 24.15
CA VAL A 950 -7.52 27.21 22.86
C VAL A 950 -7.53 25.71 22.57
N ASP A 951 -8.71 25.12 22.65
CA ASP A 951 -9.00 23.72 22.31
C ASP A 951 -10.36 23.71 21.63
N LEU A 952 -10.38 23.53 20.32
CA LEU A 952 -11.59 23.61 19.51
C LEU A 952 -11.86 22.24 18.86
N LYS A 953 -13.07 21.73 19.05
CA LYS A 953 -13.47 20.46 18.43
C LYS A 953 -13.63 20.60 16.93
N VAL A 954 -13.01 19.69 16.20
CA VAL A 954 -13.03 19.63 14.73
C VAL A 954 -14.12 18.68 14.26
N LEU A 955 -15.02 19.16 13.42
CA LEU A 955 -16.00 18.33 12.72
C LEU A 955 -15.35 17.64 11.52
N GLY A 956 -14.43 18.30 10.84
CA GLY A 956 -13.72 17.78 9.70
C GLY A 956 -12.86 18.83 9.01
N VAL A 957 -12.24 18.43 7.93
CA VAL A 957 -11.50 19.32 7.04
C VAL A 957 -12.16 19.23 5.66
N MET A 958 -12.65 20.34 5.16
CA MET A 958 -13.14 20.46 3.79
C MET A 958 -12.02 20.99 2.91
N GLY A 959 -11.52 20.16 2.03
CA GLY A 959 -10.84 20.65 0.82
C GLY A 959 -11.88 21.30 -0.10
N TYR A 960 -11.42 22.11 -1.04
CA TYR A 960 -12.28 22.56 -2.11
C TYR A 960 -13.03 21.34 -2.70
N PRO A 961 -14.35 21.46 -2.95
CA PRO A 961 -15.09 20.29 -3.42
C PRO A 961 -14.35 19.71 -4.61
N TYR A 962 -14.14 18.43 -4.56
CA TYR A 962 -13.58 17.60 -5.59
C TYR A 962 -14.47 17.70 -6.83
N GLN A 963 -14.37 18.79 -7.52
CA GLN A 963 -15.00 18.96 -8.83
C GLN A 963 -13.95 18.58 -9.84
N ALA A 964 -14.15 17.43 -10.41
CA ALA A 964 -13.48 16.96 -11.59
C ALA A 964 -12.05 17.50 -11.79
N TRP A 965 -11.14 16.68 -12.09
CA TRP A 965 -9.72 16.89 -12.44
C TRP A 965 -9.32 18.23 -13.13
N GLY A 966 -10.25 19.17 -13.29
CA GLY A 966 -10.08 20.47 -13.94
C GLY A 966 -9.80 21.67 -13.02
N ASP A 967 -10.15 21.59 -11.75
CA ASP A 967 -10.12 22.76 -10.84
C ASP A 967 -9.03 22.72 -9.76
N LEU A 968 -8.02 21.88 -9.94
CA LEU A 968 -6.88 21.78 -9.02
C LEU A 968 -6.07 23.09 -8.92
N HIS A 969 -6.20 24.00 -9.86
CA HIS A 969 -5.56 25.32 -9.84
C HIS A 969 -6.03 26.21 -8.68
N ASN A 970 -7.25 26.03 -8.20
CA ASN A 970 -7.83 26.77 -7.10
C ASN A 970 -7.83 25.97 -5.78
N ALA A 971 -7.23 24.80 -5.79
CA ALA A 971 -7.11 23.95 -4.61
C ALA A 971 -6.15 24.56 -3.56
N GLY A 972 -6.07 25.90 -3.48
CA GLY A 972 -5.21 26.65 -2.58
C GLY A 972 -5.57 26.47 -1.12
N ASP A 973 -6.82 26.59 -0.79
CA ASP A 973 -7.27 26.70 0.57
C ASP A 973 -8.15 25.52 0.95
N ASN A 974 -7.88 24.88 2.05
CA ASN A 974 -8.86 24.04 2.72
C ASN A 974 -9.33 24.68 4.02
N HIS A 975 -10.50 24.25 4.49
CA HIS A 975 -11.13 24.78 5.68
C HIS A 975 -11.18 23.73 6.76
N VAL A 976 -10.77 24.09 7.95
CA VAL A 976 -11.10 23.31 9.15
C VAL A 976 -12.50 23.73 9.58
N VAL A 977 -13.40 22.74 9.60
CA VAL A 977 -14.78 22.91 10.05
C VAL A 977 -14.84 22.56 11.51
N LEU A 978 -15.35 23.48 12.33
CA LEU A 978 -15.49 23.26 13.76
C LEU A 978 -16.86 22.64 14.09
N SER A 979 -16.90 21.87 15.17
CA SER A 979 -18.16 21.28 15.67
C SER A 979 -19.10 22.35 16.22
N GLU A 980 -18.58 23.50 16.63
CA GLU A 980 -19.33 24.63 17.11
C GLU A 980 -19.30 25.81 16.13
N MET A 981 -20.44 26.49 16.00
CA MET A 981 -20.58 27.70 15.18
C MET A 981 -20.02 28.92 15.92
N ILE A 982 -18.70 29.05 15.95
CA ILE A 982 -17.99 30.18 16.58
C ILE A 982 -17.91 31.35 15.58
N PRO A 983 -18.34 32.57 15.93
CA PRO A 983 -18.25 33.72 15.02
C PRO A 983 -16.82 34.03 14.56
N ALA A 984 -16.66 34.41 13.29
CA ALA A 984 -15.36 34.69 12.67
C ALA A 984 -14.51 35.69 13.49
N ALA A 985 -15.10 36.74 13.99
CA ALA A 985 -14.39 37.70 14.83
C ALA A 985 -13.85 37.08 16.12
N ARG A 986 -14.58 36.14 16.72
CA ARG A 986 -14.13 35.40 17.90
C ARG A 986 -13.02 34.43 17.59
N LEU A 987 -13.10 33.73 16.45
CA LEU A 987 -12.02 32.89 15.97
C LEU A 987 -10.73 33.68 15.73
N ALA A 988 -10.83 34.86 15.12
CA ALA A 988 -9.70 35.75 14.92
C ALA A 988 -9.04 36.21 16.25
N GLU A 989 -9.83 36.44 17.31
CA GLU A 989 -9.30 36.73 18.64
C GLU A 989 -8.62 35.52 19.29
N LEU A 990 -9.24 34.33 19.18
CA LEU A 990 -8.75 33.09 19.78
C LEU A 990 -7.47 32.62 19.11
N ILE A 991 -7.42 32.59 17.79
CA ILE A 991 -6.34 31.98 16.99
C ILE A 991 -5.38 33.09 16.53
N GLY A 992 -5.86 34.05 15.73
CA GLY A 992 -5.08 35.05 15.03
C GLY A 992 -4.72 34.65 13.60
N GLU A 993 -4.87 35.62 12.69
CA GLU A 993 -4.45 35.41 11.28
C GLU A 993 -2.94 35.22 11.20
N GLY A 994 -2.49 34.28 10.39
CA GLY A 994 -1.10 33.88 10.24
C GLY A 994 -0.59 32.96 11.36
N SER A 995 -1.44 32.58 12.32
CA SER A 995 -1.03 31.71 13.42
C SER A 995 -1.04 30.23 13.01
N GLU A 996 -0.05 29.49 13.51
CA GLU A 996 0.00 28.03 13.41
C GLU A 996 -1.07 27.40 14.30
N PHE A 997 -1.65 26.30 13.83
CA PHE A 997 -2.52 25.44 14.60
C PHE A 997 -2.14 23.97 14.40
N ARG A 998 -2.50 23.14 15.36
CA ARG A 998 -2.33 21.67 15.32
C ARG A 998 -3.62 20.98 15.70
N ILE A 999 -3.92 19.89 15.04
CA ILE A 999 -5.09 19.06 15.31
C ILE A 999 -4.60 17.73 15.90
N TYR A 1000 -5.11 17.37 17.06
CA TYR A 1000 -4.76 16.15 17.78
C TYR A 1000 -5.96 15.21 17.89
N GLU A 1001 -5.71 13.91 18.02
CA GLU A 1001 -6.76 12.89 18.17
C GLU A 1001 -7.50 12.94 19.49
N TYR A 1002 -6.88 13.49 20.51
CA TYR A 1002 -7.42 13.55 21.86
C TYR A 1002 -7.15 14.91 22.51
N GLY A 1003 -7.98 15.23 23.50
CA GLY A 1003 -7.86 16.46 24.28
C GLY A 1003 -8.47 16.34 25.67
N VAL A 1004 -8.56 17.48 26.33
CA VAL A 1004 -9.16 17.54 27.67
C VAL A 1004 -10.65 17.27 27.60
N GLY A 1005 -11.13 16.39 28.48
CA GLY A 1005 -12.54 15.98 28.53
C GLY A 1005 -12.80 14.61 27.87
N ASP A 1006 -11.89 14.08 27.05
CA ASP A 1006 -12.06 12.76 26.45
C ASP A 1006 -11.92 11.64 27.49
N GLU A 1007 -12.56 10.51 27.23
CA GLU A 1007 -12.56 9.34 28.10
C GLU A 1007 -11.42 8.38 27.73
N VAL A 1008 -10.87 7.73 28.75
CA VAL A 1008 -9.83 6.70 28.58
C VAL A 1008 -10.29 5.39 29.17
N ARG A 1009 -10.22 4.33 28.31
CA ARG A 1009 -10.52 2.95 28.69
C ARG A 1009 -9.25 2.11 28.60
N PHE A 1010 -9.21 1.03 29.40
CA PHE A 1010 -8.07 0.13 29.47
C PHE A 1010 -8.48 -1.26 28.99
N ASP A 1011 -7.62 -1.92 28.21
CA ASP A 1011 -7.87 -3.31 27.81
C ASP A 1011 -7.92 -4.25 29.03
N ASN A 1012 -8.86 -5.20 28.98
CA ASN A 1012 -9.13 -6.13 30.08
C ASN A 1012 -8.93 -7.58 29.59
N THR A 1013 -7.75 -8.14 29.85
CA THR A 1013 -7.39 -9.50 29.45
C THR A 1013 -6.75 -10.25 30.64
N ALA A 1014 -7.18 -11.48 30.88
CA ALA A 1014 -6.61 -12.33 31.93
C ALA A 1014 -6.38 -13.77 31.45
N VAL A 1015 -5.31 -14.37 31.92
CA VAL A 1015 -4.94 -15.76 31.60
C VAL A 1015 -4.58 -16.50 32.87
N LEU A 1016 -5.19 -17.68 33.03
CA LEU A 1016 -4.79 -18.67 34.03
C LEU A 1016 -4.22 -19.90 33.31
N ARG A 1017 -2.96 -20.20 33.49
CA ARG A 1017 -2.31 -21.42 33.01
C ARG A 1017 -2.06 -22.33 34.21
N LEU A 1018 -2.40 -23.64 34.07
CA LEU A 1018 -2.40 -24.65 35.13
C LEU A 1018 -1.33 -25.69 34.88
#